data_e311e36cb4bf4e491f77447231c555b5
#
_entry.id   e311e36cb4bf4e491f77447231c555b5
#
_cell.length_a   1.000
_cell.length_b   1.000
_cell.length_c   1.000
_cell.angle_alpha   90.00
_cell.angle_beta   90.00
_cell.angle_gamma   90.00
#
_symmetry.space_group_name_H-M   'P 1'
#
loop_
_entity.id
_entity.type
_entity.pdbx_description
1 polymer ?
#
loop_
_entity_poly.entity_id
_entity_poly.type
_entity_poly.pdbx_seq_one_letter_code
_entity_poly.pdbx_strand_id
1 'polypeptide(L)'
;MDIARYTLAKRTSVWVLITLTLIGGYISYLKLGRFEDPEFVIRQAVIVTPYPGATAQEVADEVTDVIEGAVQALQELKEVKSVSMQGRSEVTVEIKLEFAKSSAQLQQVWDKLRRKVADAQRQLPPGAGASIVNDDFSDVYALFYAVTGEGFSDKQLQDYVDTLRRELVLVPGVAKAATLAEQQEAIFIEMSSERMAEFGLSVERVLQVLQKQSLVTVAGSVDAQQMRIPVIPKSNISSLADLTNLQVAVGSNNAVVRLGDIANISRGYTEPASMLMRYNGQRAIGFGISNVTGGNVVEMGDAVKARLAELESQRPLGMDLHVISMQSDSVRASVANFIDNLIAAVAIVFVVLLLFMGVRSGVIIGFVLLLTVAGTLCVMLIDDIAMQRISLGALIIALGMLVDNAIVVTDGVLVRFQQDPNADKQQVVSEVVNATKWPLLGGTVVGIFAFSAIGLSPSDMGEYAGSLFWVILYSMFLSWVFAVTVTPMLCHDFLRVKPATKEAKPSKLVTGYKAVLQWVLNHRVVSCVMLLGTLVAAVWGAQFIPPGFMPESQRPQFVVDVYLPQGSDIRRTEQVVANIEKDVAQKDGITNITSFIGGGGLRFMLTYSPEARNPSYGQLLIDIDDYTKIAPLVGELQNELDAKYPDASIKVWKFMLGRGGGKKIEAGFKGPDSHVLRQLAEQAKAIMHNDPNLIAVQDDWRQQVPVLQPVYSAQEAQRLGLTTQEISAAIAQTLNGRNVGVYREGNDLIPLMVRAPENERHHERAIENSEVFSAQAGRYVPVSQLVDSVDTVYQDALLRRINRMPTILVQADPASGVMTGDAFNNVREKIEQIELPAGYELIWYGEYKASKDANEGLALSAPYGFAAMILAVVFMFNALRQPLVIWMTAPFAVVGVTIGLIAFQTPFEFMAILGFLSLIGMMVKNAIVLVDQADAEIREGKQAYFAIIDAAVSRARPVLLGAFTTILGVAPLLVDPFFKSMAVTIMFGLLFATILTLVVIPLFYAVLFRVKVAKV
;
A
#
# COMPACT_ATOMS: atom_id res chain seq x y z
N MET A 1 -21.65 44.73 2.79
CA MET A 1 -20.81 45.11 1.63
C MET A 1 -21.38 44.40 0.40
N ASP A 2 -21.67 45.12 -0.64
CA ASP A 2 -22.20 44.59 -1.91
C ASP A 2 -21.04 44.12 -2.79
N ILE A 3 -20.77 42.77 -2.73
CA ILE A 3 -19.62 42.17 -3.42
C ILE A 3 -19.77 42.35 -4.94
N ALA A 4 -20.97 42.22 -5.49
CA ALA A 4 -21.21 42.33 -6.93
C ALA A 4 -20.95 43.74 -7.43
N ARG A 5 -21.42 44.77 -6.71
CA ARG A 5 -21.13 46.18 -7.06
C ARG A 5 -19.64 46.49 -6.97
N TYR A 6 -18.94 45.94 -5.97
CA TYR A 6 -17.50 46.13 -5.83
C TYR A 6 -16.73 45.50 -6.99
N THR A 7 -17.05 44.26 -7.40
CA THR A 7 -16.40 43.57 -8.53
C THR A 7 -16.69 44.27 -9.85
N LEU A 8 -17.93 44.74 -10.07
CA LEU A 8 -18.28 45.51 -11.24
C LEU A 8 -17.57 46.89 -11.31
N ALA A 9 -17.33 47.56 -10.18
CA ALA A 9 -16.55 48.80 -10.11
C ALA A 9 -15.04 48.57 -10.34
N LYS A 10 -14.48 47.38 -9.99
CA LYS A 10 -13.06 47.03 -10.11
C LYS A 10 -12.79 46.00 -11.20
N ARG A 11 -13.47 46.09 -12.34
CA ARG A 11 -13.39 45.08 -13.44
C ARG A 11 -11.97 44.73 -13.86
N THR A 12 -11.11 45.72 -14.03
CA THR A 12 -9.72 45.50 -14.42
C THR A 12 -8.98 44.58 -13.42
N SER A 13 -9.18 44.82 -12.12
CA SER A 13 -8.56 43.98 -11.08
C SER A 13 -9.07 42.55 -11.13
N VAL A 14 -10.35 42.34 -11.44
CA VAL A 14 -10.95 41.00 -11.61
C VAL A 14 -10.37 40.30 -12.83
N TRP A 15 -10.21 40.99 -13.98
CA TRP A 15 -9.58 40.41 -15.16
C TRP A 15 -8.10 40.05 -14.93
N VAL A 16 -7.37 40.90 -14.20
CA VAL A 16 -5.98 40.57 -13.81
C VAL A 16 -5.96 39.32 -12.92
N LEU A 17 -6.86 39.21 -11.94
CA LEU A 17 -6.97 38.01 -11.09
C LEU A 17 -7.27 36.75 -11.92
N ILE A 18 -8.21 36.82 -12.86
CA ILE A 18 -8.55 35.74 -13.78
C ILE A 18 -7.29 35.29 -14.54
N THR A 19 -6.58 36.23 -15.15
CA THR A 19 -5.38 35.96 -15.93
C THR A 19 -4.28 35.35 -15.07
N LEU A 20 -4.04 35.90 -13.87
CA LEU A 20 -3.07 35.32 -12.92
C LEU A 20 -3.44 33.92 -12.46
N THR A 21 -4.73 33.66 -12.22
CA THR A 21 -5.21 32.31 -11.83
C THR A 21 -5.01 31.30 -12.97
N LEU A 22 -5.29 31.66 -14.22
CA LEU A 22 -5.08 30.78 -15.37
C LEU A 22 -3.59 30.51 -15.62
N ILE A 23 -2.74 31.52 -15.61
CA ILE A 23 -1.29 31.36 -15.75
C ILE A 23 -0.72 30.59 -14.58
N GLY A 24 -1.11 30.95 -13.37
CA GLY A 24 -0.71 30.24 -12.16
C GLY A 24 -1.12 28.75 -12.19
N GLY A 25 -2.37 28.44 -12.60
CA GLY A 25 -2.86 27.09 -12.76
C GLY A 25 -2.06 26.26 -13.78
N TYR A 26 -1.69 26.88 -14.90
CA TYR A 26 -0.84 26.24 -15.90
C TYR A 26 0.58 25.95 -15.38
N ILE A 27 1.18 26.93 -14.69
CA ILE A 27 2.50 26.77 -14.05
C ILE A 27 2.43 25.67 -12.98
N SER A 28 1.36 25.66 -12.18
CA SER A 28 1.14 24.65 -11.14
C SER A 28 1.01 23.26 -11.73
N TYR A 29 0.28 23.11 -12.84
CA TYR A 29 0.18 21.83 -13.55
C TYR A 29 1.54 21.29 -14.01
N LEU A 30 2.46 22.18 -14.40
CA LEU A 30 3.81 21.78 -14.82
C LEU A 30 4.72 21.42 -13.64
N LYS A 31 4.54 22.07 -12.47
CA LYS A 31 5.43 21.94 -11.30
C LYS A 31 4.97 20.93 -10.26
N LEU A 32 3.68 20.57 -10.24
CA LEU A 32 3.16 19.61 -9.28
C LEU A 32 3.82 18.25 -9.43
N GLY A 33 4.21 17.63 -8.32
CA GLY A 33 4.67 16.27 -8.26
C GLY A 33 3.65 15.29 -8.86
N ARG A 34 4.12 14.22 -9.48
CA ARG A 34 3.27 13.20 -10.14
C ARG A 34 3.57 11.84 -9.56
N PHE A 35 2.53 11.19 -9.03
CA PHE A 35 2.60 9.86 -8.43
C PHE A 35 1.41 9.02 -8.90
N GLU A 36 1.55 7.70 -8.85
CA GLU A 36 0.43 6.78 -9.11
C GLU A 36 -0.55 6.81 -7.94
N ASP A 37 -0.04 6.56 -6.74
CA ASP A 37 -0.78 6.58 -5.47
C ASP A 37 -0.25 7.70 -4.56
N PRO A 38 -1.04 8.16 -3.57
CA PRO A 38 -0.58 9.15 -2.61
C PRO A 38 0.66 8.65 -1.85
N GLU A 39 1.63 9.52 -1.66
CA GLU A 39 2.72 9.25 -0.75
C GLU A 39 2.15 9.16 0.67
N PHE A 40 2.32 8.03 1.31
CA PHE A 40 2.06 7.90 2.72
C PHE A 40 3.28 7.31 3.43
N VAL A 41 3.45 7.72 4.67
CA VAL A 41 4.61 7.33 5.45
C VAL A 41 4.41 5.92 6.00
N ILE A 42 5.22 4.94 5.55
CA ILE A 42 5.22 3.60 6.14
C ILE A 42 6.00 3.66 7.46
N ARG A 43 5.29 3.48 8.58
CA ARG A 43 5.81 3.64 9.94
C ARG A 43 6.30 2.33 10.50
N GLN A 44 7.08 1.60 9.72
CA GLN A 44 7.62 0.29 10.10
C GLN A 44 9.13 0.27 9.96
N ALA A 45 9.80 -0.32 10.96
CA ALA A 45 11.21 -0.66 10.92
C ALA A 45 11.40 -2.11 11.35
N VAL A 46 12.42 -2.77 10.83
CA VAL A 46 12.75 -4.15 11.15
C VAL A 46 14.09 -4.20 11.86
N ILE A 47 14.12 -4.86 13.02
CA ILE A 47 15.34 -5.11 13.79
C ILE A 47 15.75 -6.56 13.56
N VAL A 48 16.94 -6.78 13.06
CA VAL A 48 17.49 -8.10 12.80
C VAL A 48 18.64 -8.36 13.77
N THR A 49 18.55 -9.46 14.53
CA THR A 49 19.59 -9.88 15.47
C THR A 49 20.00 -11.32 15.16
N PRO A 50 21.21 -11.59 14.68
CA PRO A 50 21.70 -12.94 14.48
C PRO A 50 22.08 -13.59 15.83
N TYR A 51 21.72 -14.86 15.98
CA TYR A 51 22.13 -15.71 17.10
C TYR A 51 22.48 -17.11 16.57
N PRO A 52 23.63 -17.27 15.90
CA PRO A 52 24.01 -18.50 15.25
C PRO A 52 24.05 -19.70 16.22
N GLY A 53 23.45 -20.81 15.79
CA GLY A 53 23.40 -22.07 16.56
C GLY A 53 22.22 -22.20 17.51
N ALA A 54 21.50 -21.13 17.81
CA ALA A 54 20.32 -21.18 18.66
C ALA A 54 19.08 -21.71 17.89
N THR A 55 18.22 -22.45 18.56
CA THR A 55 16.92 -22.88 18.08
C THR A 55 15.96 -21.70 18.00
N ALA A 56 14.85 -21.84 17.29
CA ALA A 56 13.82 -20.79 17.21
C ALA A 56 13.27 -20.42 18.59
N GLN A 57 13.14 -21.40 19.50
CA GLN A 57 12.68 -21.17 20.88
C GLN A 57 13.72 -20.39 21.71
N GLU A 58 15.00 -20.76 21.66
CA GLU A 58 16.07 -20.02 22.35
C GLU A 58 16.20 -18.59 21.82
N VAL A 59 16.11 -18.41 20.50
CA VAL A 59 16.07 -17.06 19.89
C VAL A 59 14.88 -16.26 20.42
N ALA A 60 13.71 -16.90 20.55
CA ALA A 60 12.49 -16.25 21.04
C ALA A 60 12.64 -15.78 22.49
N ASP A 61 13.22 -16.62 23.35
CA ASP A 61 13.27 -16.39 24.79
C ASP A 61 14.46 -15.53 25.22
N GLU A 62 15.62 -15.69 24.57
CA GLU A 62 16.86 -15.03 25.01
C GLU A 62 17.17 -13.73 24.22
N VAL A 63 16.75 -13.63 22.97
CA VAL A 63 17.05 -12.48 22.10
C VAL A 63 15.81 -11.67 21.77
N THR A 64 14.79 -12.32 21.23
CA THR A 64 13.59 -11.62 20.77
C THR A 64 12.87 -10.92 21.92
N ASP A 65 12.71 -11.59 23.06
CA ASP A 65 12.03 -11.04 24.24
C ASP A 65 12.73 -9.78 24.78
N VAL A 66 14.06 -9.79 24.79
CA VAL A 66 14.88 -8.63 25.23
C VAL A 66 14.69 -7.44 24.31
N ILE A 67 14.74 -7.66 22.98
CA ILE A 67 14.55 -6.60 21.99
C ILE A 67 13.11 -6.08 22.03
N GLU A 68 12.09 -6.95 22.08
CA GLU A 68 10.69 -6.57 22.23
C GLU A 68 10.44 -5.73 23.49
N GLY A 69 11.08 -6.12 24.61
CA GLY A 69 11.00 -5.35 25.87
C GLY A 69 11.57 -3.94 25.73
N ALA A 70 12.70 -3.79 25.04
CA ALA A 70 13.29 -2.48 24.78
C ALA A 70 12.42 -1.62 23.86
N VAL A 71 11.80 -2.23 22.84
CA VAL A 71 10.89 -1.57 21.90
C VAL A 71 9.59 -1.13 22.59
N GLN A 72 9.04 -1.95 23.48
CA GLN A 72 7.83 -1.60 24.24
C GLN A 72 8.01 -0.39 25.18
N ALA A 73 9.24 -0.01 25.50
CA ALA A 73 9.53 1.21 26.25
C ALA A 73 9.36 2.50 25.41
N LEU A 74 8.96 2.42 24.13
CA LEU A 74 8.65 3.56 23.28
C LEU A 74 7.17 3.94 23.43
N GLN A 75 6.87 5.20 23.76
CA GLN A 75 5.50 5.72 23.85
C GLN A 75 4.81 5.75 22.49
N GLU A 76 5.61 5.90 21.46
CA GLU A 76 5.22 6.00 20.04
C GLU A 76 4.80 4.65 19.45
N LEU A 77 5.05 3.54 20.12
CA LEU A 77 4.75 2.19 19.64
C LEU A 77 3.25 1.96 19.45
N LYS A 78 2.87 1.49 18.25
CA LYS A 78 1.53 0.99 17.92
C LYS A 78 1.45 -0.51 18.15
N GLU A 79 2.34 -1.26 17.51
CA GLU A 79 2.38 -2.74 17.57
C GLU A 79 3.83 -3.22 17.34
N VAL A 80 4.21 -4.28 18.02
CA VAL A 80 5.45 -5.00 17.76
C VAL A 80 5.10 -6.42 17.32
N LYS A 81 5.69 -6.86 16.21
CA LYS A 81 5.59 -8.22 15.67
C LYS A 81 6.97 -8.80 15.58
N SER A 82 7.14 -10.04 15.98
CA SER A 82 8.44 -10.72 15.87
C SER A 82 8.31 -12.07 15.21
N VAL A 83 9.40 -12.46 14.56
CA VAL A 83 9.63 -13.79 14.02
C VAL A 83 10.96 -14.28 14.55
N SER A 84 10.92 -15.34 15.34
CA SER A 84 12.11 -16.05 15.82
C SER A 84 12.29 -17.31 14.98
N MET A 85 13.45 -17.43 14.38
CA MET A 85 13.83 -18.57 13.56
C MET A 85 15.21 -19.09 14.01
N GLN A 86 15.57 -20.27 13.58
CA GLN A 86 16.90 -20.81 13.92
C GLN A 86 18.01 -19.83 13.55
N GLY A 87 18.79 -19.41 14.56
CA GLY A 87 19.94 -18.52 14.41
C GLY A 87 19.62 -17.04 14.18
N ARG A 88 18.36 -16.62 14.22
CA ARG A 88 18.02 -15.23 13.89
C ARG A 88 16.68 -14.77 14.50
N SER A 89 16.69 -13.55 15.02
CA SER A 89 15.49 -12.80 15.44
C SER A 89 15.20 -11.68 14.45
N GLU A 90 13.93 -11.52 14.08
CA GLU A 90 13.42 -10.36 13.34
C GLU A 90 12.29 -9.72 14.14
N VAL A 91 12.41 -8.45 14.48
CA VAL A 91 11.39 -7.70 15.22
C VAL A 91 10.93 -6.52 14.37
N THR A 92 9.68 -6.54 13.94
CA THR A 92 9.04 -5.45 13.21
C THR A 92 8.33 -4.53 14.17
N VAL A 93 8.66 -3.25 14.09
CA VAL A 93 8.16 -2.19 14.96
C VAL A 93 7.25 -1.28 14.15
N GLU A 94 6.01 -1.10 14.57
CA GLU A 94 5.05 -0.18 13.96
C GLU A 94 4.76 0.99 14.90
N ILE A 95 4.85 2.23 14.38
CA ILE A 95 4.69 3.48 15.13
C ILE A 95 3.30 4.07 14.90
N LYS A 96 2.71 4.69 15.94
CA LYS A 96 1.43 5.39 15.87
C LYS A 96 1.51 6.61 14.96
N LEU A 97 0.45 6.83 14.19
CA LEU A 97 0.30 7.96 13.26
C LEU A 97 0.52 9.33 13.92
N GLU A 98 0.03 9.50 15.15
CA GLU A 98 0.09 10.79 15.88
C GLU A 98 1.52 11.30 16.15
N PHE A 99 2.51 10.38 16.25
CA PHE A 99 3.91 10.71 16.53
C PHE A 99 4.80 10.78 15.27
N ALA A 100 4.29 10.40 14.12
CA ALA A 100 5.07 10.29 12.88
C ALA A 100 4.25 10.71 11.65
N LYS A 101 3.77 11.96 11.65
CA LYS A 101 3.02 12.55 10.53
C LYS A 101 3.90 12.99 9.36
N SER A 102 5.20 13.12 9.57
CA SER A 102 6.18 13.49 8.54
C SER A 102 7.41 12.60 8.63
N SER A 103 8.15 12.47 7.51
CA SER A 103 9.42 11.75 7.47
C SER A 103 10.42 12.24 8.51
N ALA A 104 10.49 13.55 8.77
CA ALA A 104 11.39 14.13 9.77
C ALA A 104 11.04 13.69 11.21
N GLN A 105 9.74 13.65 11.54
CA GLN A 105 9.30 13.14 12.84
C GLN A 105 9.58 11.65 12.98
N LEU A 106 9.34 10.88 11.92
CA LEU A 106 9.60 9.44 11.89
C LEU A 106 11.10 9.14 12.12
N GLN A 107 12.01 9.88 11.48
CA GLN A 107 13.45 9.72 11.69
C GLN A 107 13.85 9.96 13.14
N GLN A 108 13.26 10.94 13.84
CA GLN A 108 13.50 11.14 15.28
C GLN A 108 13.06 9.95 16.12
N VAL A 109 11.96 9.28 15.73
CA VAL A 109 11.50 8.07 16.41
C VAL A 109 12.47 6.91 16.14
N TRP A 110 12.96 6.78 14.89
CA TRP A 110 13.96 5.77 14.55
C TRP A 110 15.28 5.98 15.31
N ASP A 111 15.71 7.21 15.55
CA ASP A 111 16.88 7.49 16.39
C ASP A 111 16.66 7.10 17.85
N LYS A 112 15.44 7.27 18.39
CA LYS A 112 15.09 6.74 19.72
C LYS A 112 15.12 5.23 19.73
N LEU A 113 14.56 4.59 18.69
CA LEU A 113 14.56 3.13 18.54
C LEU A 113 15.99 2.57 18.55
N ARG A 114 16.88 3.15 17.71
CA ARG A 114 18.30 2.73 17.65
C ARG A 114 18.97 2.81 19.00
N ARG A 115 18.75 3.89 19.77
CA ARG A 115 19.31 4.02 21.12
C ARG A 115 18.78 2.96 22.07
N LYS A 116 17.46 2.67 22.05
CA LYS A 116 16.86 1.64 22.91
C LYS A 116 17.40 0.25 22.57
N VAL A 117 17.54 -0.06 21.29
CA VAL A 117 18.12 -1.34 20.83
C VAL A 117 19.58 -1.45 21.20
N ALA A 118 20.37 -0.37 21.05
CA ALA A 118 21.78 -0.34 21.47
C ALA A 118 21.95 -0.54 22.99
N ASP A 119 21.04 0.01 23.81
CA ASP A 119 21.05 -0.22 25.26
C ASP A 119 20.71 -1.68 25.59
N ALA A 120 19.76 -2.30 24.89
CA ALA A 120 19.38 -3.70 25.05
C ALA A 120 20.49 -4.68 24.63
N GLN A 121 21.37 -4.29 23.72
CA GLN A 121 22.47 -5.14 23.23
C GLN A 121 23.33 -5.71 24.38
N ARG A 122 23.48 -4.99 25.49
CA ARG A 122 24.25 -5.43 26.66
C ARG A 122 23.58 -6.54 27.48
N GLN A 123 22.27 -6.77 27.22
CA GLN A 123 21.46 -7.77 27.92
C GLN A 123 21.34 -9.07 27.10
N LEU A 124 21.82 -9.04 25.85
CA LEU A 124 21.77 -10.21 24.99
C LEU A 124 22.78 -11.28 25.44
N PRO A 125 22.46 -12.56 25.19
CA PRO A 125 23.32 -13.67 25.58
C PRO A 125 24.65 -13.66 24.81
N PRO A 126 25.73 -14.26 25.39
CA PRO A 126 26.98 -14.46 24.68
C PRO A 126 26.76 -15.27 23.38
N GLY A 127 27.29 -14.81 22.27
CA GLY A 127 27.14 -15.41 20.95
C GLY A 127 26.07 -14.76 20.09
N ALA A 128 25.16 -13.96 20.66
CA ALA A 128 24.27 -13.11 19.87
C ALA A 128 25.09 -11.99 19.20
N GLY A 129 24.82 -11.79 17.92
CA GLY A 129 25.44 -10.72 17.13
C GLY A 129 24.85 -9.34 17.40
N ALA A 130 25.37 -8.34 16.70
CA ALA A 130 24.85 -6.98 16.80
C ALA A 130 23.45 -6.89 16.17
N SER A 131 22.54 -6.21 16.86
CA SER A 131 21.20 -5.92 16.35
C SER A 131 21.27 -4.79 15.31
N ILE A 132 20.77 -5.03 14.12
CA ILE A 132 20.73 -4.07 13.01
C ILE A 132 19.30 -3.56 12.88
N VAL A 133 19.12 -2.23 13.01
CA VAL A 133 17.82 -1.58 12.78
C VAL A 133 17.76 -1.13 11.34
N ASN A 134 16.85 -1.74 10.57
CA ASN A 134 16.54 -1.38 9.19
C ASN A 134 15.27 -0.54 9.16
N ASP A 135 15.41 0.76 9.06
CA ASP A 135 14.32 1.73 8.90
C ASP A 135 14.02 2.04 7.43
N ASP A 136 14.83 1.54 6.51
CA ASP A 136 14.62 1.63 5.06
C ASP A 136 13.75 0.50 4.50
N PHE A 137 13.24 -0.39 5.35
CA PHE A 137 12.37 -1.50 4.97
C PHE A 137 11.13 -1.06 4.19
N SER A 138 10.71 0.18 4.41
CA SER A 138 9.53 0.78 3.78
C SER A 138 9.76 1.38 2.40
N ASP A 139 10.99 1.47 1.92
CA ASP A 139 11.29 2.12 0.66
C ASP A 139 10.70 1.41 -0.54
N VAL A 140 10.16 2.21 -1.45
CA VAL A 140 9.64 1.74 -2.74
C VAL A 140 10.69 1.99 -3.83
N TYR A 141 11.06 0.93 -4.53
CA TYR A 141 11.96 1.00 -5.68
C TYR A 141 11.16 1.26 -6.94
N ALA A 142 11.02 2.53 -7.29
CA ALA A 142 10.20 2.99 -8.42
C ALA A 142 10.63 2.41 -9.78
N LEU A 143 11.91 2.09 -9.93
CA LEU A 143 12.44 1.40 -11.09
C LEU A 143 13.06 0.09 -10.63
N PHE A 144 12.65 -1.02 -11.24
CA PHE A 144 13.14 -2.35 -10.91
C PHE A 144 13.52 -3.10 -12.19
N TYR A 145 14.76 -3.55 -12.25
CA TYR A 145 15.37 -4.21 -13.40
C TYR A 145 15.87 -5.60 -13.03
N ALA A 146 15.93 -6.47 -14.03
CA ALA A 146 16.69 -7.72 -14.01
C ALA A 146 17.90 -7.59 -14.92
N VAL A 147 19.07 -7.92 -14.42
CA VAL A 147 20.31 -8.03 -15.21
C VAL A 147 20.58 -9.50 -15.48
N THR A 148 20.62 -9.88 -16.75
CA THR A 148 20.92 -11.25 -17.20
C THR A 148 22.17 -11.26 -18.09
N GLY A 149 22.77 -12.43 -18.24
CA GLY A 149 23.94 -12.57 -19.13
C GLY A 149 24.23 -14.05 -19.37
N GLU A 150 23.97 -14.54 -20.57
CA GLU A 150 24.26 -15.91 -20.93
C GLU A 150 25.77 -16.12 -21.04
N GLY A 151 26.30 -17.11 -20.33
CA GLY A 151 27.73 -17.42 -20.28
C GLY A 151 28.56 -16.56 -19.32
N PHE A 152 27.97 -15.60 -18.62
CA PHE A 152 28.65 -14.81 -17.59
C PHE A 152 28.49 -15.43 -16.20
N SER A 153 29.51 -15.27 -15.35
CA SER A 153 29.43 -15.67 -13.94
C SER A 153 28.61 -14.67 -13.14
N ASP A 154 28.07 -15.11 -11.98
CA ASP A 154 27.36 -14.22 -11.05
C ASP A 154 28.23 -13.02 -10.64
N LYS A 155 29.54 -13.22 -10.47
CA LYS A 155 30.50 -12.12 -10.19
C LYS A 155 30.56 -11.09 -11.32
N GLN A 156 30.60 -11.52 -12.57
CA GLN A 156 30.65 -10.58 -13.70
C GLN A 156 29.36 -9.79 -13.82
N LEU A 157 28.20 -10.42 -13.55
CA LEU A 157 26.90 -9.73 -13.47
C LEU A 157 26.91 -8.71 -12.33
N GLN A 158 27.43 -9.09 -11.15
CA GLN A 158 27.51 -8.22 -10.00
C GLN A 158 28.43 -7.00 -10.26
N ASP A 159 29.58 -7.18 -10.87
CA ASP A 159 30.51 -6.09 -11.20
C ASP A 159 29.85 -5.05 -12.13
N TYR A 160 29.04 -5.53 -13.09
CA TYR A 160 28.26 -4.65 -13.94
C TYR A 160 27.15 -3.91 -13.17
N VAL A 161 26.41 -4.62 -12.30
CA VAL A 161 25.37 -4.00 -11.44
C VAL A 161 25.98 -2.98 -10.49
N ASP A 162 27.16 -3.27 -9.90
CA ASP A 162 27.89 -2.33 -9.05
C ASP A 162 28.33 -1.07 -9.82
N THR A 163 28.64 -1.22 -11.08
CA THR A 163 28.94 -0.08 -11.96
C THR A 163 27.69 0.76 -12.21
N LEU A 164 26.58 0.11 -12.53
CA LEU A 164 25.30 0.80 -12.67
C LEU A 164 24.89 1.51 -11.39
N ARG A 165 25.06 0.87 -10.24
CA ARG A 165 24.73 1.44 -8.92
C ARG A 165 25.51 2.73 -8.65
N ARG A 166 26.81 2.73 -8.91
CA ARG A 166 27.68 3.92 -8.74
C ARG A 166 27.29 5.09 -9.63
N GLU A 167 26.93 4.79 -10.87
CA GLU A 167 26.58 5.81 -11.85
C GLU A 167 25.15 6.36 -11.66
N LEU A 168 24.20 5.49 -11.33
CA LEU A 168 22.80 5.88 -11.27
C LEU A 168 22.41 6.53 -9.95
N VAL A 169 23.13 6.28 -8.85
CA VAL A 169 22.89 6.98 -7.58
C VAL A 169 23.19 8.49 -7.67
N LEU A 170 23.99 8.91 -8.67
CA LEU A 170 24.34 10.31 -8.91
C LEU A 170 23.31 11.06 -9.77
N VAL A 171 22.33 10.34 -10.32
CA VAL A 171 21.28 10.93 -11.16
C VAL A 171 20.33 11.76 -10.28
N PRO A 172 19.97 12.98 -10.73
CA PRO A 172 19.02 13.81 -9.97
C PRO A 172 17.69 13.11 -9.72
N GLY A 173 17.21 13.15 -8.49
CA GLY A 173 15.95 12.51 -8.07
C GLY A 173 16.12 11.08 -7.55
N VAL A 174 17.26 10.44 -7.72
CA VAL A 174 17.57 9.12 -7.15
C VAL A 174 17.97 9.27 -5.69
N ALA A 175 17.30 8.52 -4.79
CA ALA A 175 17.65 8.47 -3.36
C ALA A 175 18.69 7.39 -3.10
N LYS A 176 18.44 6.17 -3.60
CA LYS A 176 19.33 5.03 -3.47
C LYS A 176 19.11 3.98 -4.53
N ALA A 177 20.08 3.10 -4.68
CA ALA A 177 20.01 1.91 -5.52
C ALA A 177 20.33 0.67 -4.68
N ALA A 178 19.54 -0.39 -4.83
CA ALA A 178 19.66 -1.65 -4.13
C ALA A 178 19.72 -2.82 -5.12
N THR A 179 20.36 -3.89 -4.66
CA THR A 179 20.52 -5.12 -5.44
C THR A 179 19.79 -6.27 -4.74
N LEU A 180 19.45 -7.29 -5.50
CA LEU A 180 18.72 -8.47 -5.02
C LEU A 180 19.31 -9.74 -5.65
N ALA A 181 19.41 -10.81 -4.87
CA ALA A 181 19.89 -12.12 -5.30
C ALA A 181 21.37 -12.16 -5.76
N GLU A 182 22.19 -11.23 -5.27
CA GLU A 182 23.63 -11.31 -5.42
C GLU A 182 24.18 -12.52 -4.68
N GLN A 183 25.15 -13.20 -5.27
CA GLN A 183 25.83 -14.33 -4.68
C GLN A 183 27.21 -13.90 -4.16
N GLN A 184 27.45 -14.08 -2.85
CA GLN A 184 28.73 -13.76 -2.27
C GLN A 184 29.77 -14.80 -2.69
N GLU A 185 30.86 -14.38 -3.34
CA GLU A 185 31.98 -15.26 -3.62
C GLU A 185 32.66 -15.73 -2.33
N ALA A 186 33.21 -16.93 -2.38
CA ALA A 186 34.02 -17.50 -1.31
C ALA A 186 35.15 -18.33 -1.90
N ILE A 187 36.28 -18.38 -1.20
CA ILE A 187 37.33 -19.33 -1.50
C ILE A 187 37.20 -20.49 -0.52
N PHE A 188 36.93 -21.68 -1.06
CA PHE A 188 36.82 -22.90 -0.28
C PHE A 188 38.20 -23.58 -0.18
N ILE A 189 38.57 -23.95 1.02
CA ILE A 189 39.73 -24.73 1.37
C ILE A 189 39.18 -26.04 1.93
N GLU A 190 39.07 -27.06 1.08
CA GLU A 190 38.48 -28.34 1.42
C GLU A 190 39.59 -29.28 1.92
N MET A 191 39.58 -29.58 3.21
CA MET A 191 40.56 -30.41 3.87
C MET A 191 39.95 -31.75 4.27
N SER A 192 40.51 -32.87 3.77
CA SER A 192 40.13 -34.21 4.20
C SER A 192 40.75 -34.55 5.56
N SER A 193 39.94 -35.05 6.48
CA SER A 193 40.39 -35.53 7.79
C SER A 193 41.43 -36.63 7.67
N GLU A 194 41.32 -37.50 6.66
CA GLU A 194 42.29 -38.59 6.40
C GLU A 194 43.68 -38.05 6.05
N ARG A 195 43.79 -37.10 5.09
CA ARG A 195 45.04 -36.46 4.73
C ARG A 195 45.67 -35.70 5.90
N MET A 196 44.86 -34.98 6.67
CA MET A 196 45.33 -34.25 7.84
C MET A 196 45.94 -35.22 8.90
N ALA A 197 45.31 -36.37 9.09
CA ALA A 197 45.82 -37.39 10.00
C ALA A 197 47.15 -38.04 9.49
N GLU A 198 47.27 -38.28 8.18
CA GLU A 198 48.50 -38.81 7.57
C GLU A 198 49.70 -37.89 7.82
N PHE A 199 49.49 -36.55 7.73
CA PHE A 199 50.54 -35.56 8.01
C PHE A 199 50.67 -35.21 9.51
N GLY A 200 49.79 -35.74 10.39
CA GLY A 200 49.79 -35.39 11.81
C GLY A 200 49.54 -33.92 12.09
N LEU A 201 48.73 -33.26 11.21
CA LEU A 201 48.37 -31.87 11.30
C LEU A 201 47.02 -31.72 11.98
N SER A 202 46.93 -30.76 12.90
CA SER A 202 45.62 -30.31 13.39
C SER A 202 45.04 -29.23 12.48
N VAL A 203 43.74 -29.27 12.25
CA VAL A 203 42.98 -28.26 11.50
C VAL A 203 43.23 -26.88 12.14
N GLU A 204 43.18 -26.80 13.46
CA GLU A 204 43.45 -25.59 14.23
C GLU A 204 44.78 -24.93 13.86
N ARG A 205 45.83 -25.72 13.59
CA ARG A 205 47.12 -25.21 13.20
C ARG A 205 47.04 -24.53 11.81
N VAL A 206 46.36 -25.16 10.89
CA VAL A 206 46.11 -24.57 9.53
C VAL A 206 45.29 -23.30 9.67
N LEU A 207 44.21 -23.31 10.46
CA LEU A 207 43.38 -22.15 10.70
C LEU A 207 44.18 -20.98 11.29
N GLN A 208 45.02 -21.22 12.28
CA GLN A 208 45.90 -20.19 12.88
C GLN A 208 46.86 -19.58 11.87
N VAL A 209 47.41 -20.39 10.96
CA VAL A 209 48.31 -19.89 9.90
C VAL A 209 47.52 -19.02 8.93
N LEU A 210 46.35 -19.46 8.47
CA LEU A 210 45.48 -18.71 7.56
C LEU A 210 45.01 -17.38 8.18
N GLN A 211 44.58 -17.41 9.46
CA GLN A 211 44.16 -16.21 10.17
C GLN A 211 45.27 -15.20 10.30
N LYS A 212 46.49 -15.63 10.70
CA LYS A 212 47.66 -14.75 10.81
C LYS A 212 48.07 -14.13 9.49
N GLN A 213 47.96 -14.87 8.39
CA GLN A 213 48.35 -14.40 7.06
C GLN A 213 47.31 -13.47 6.44
N SER A 214 46.02 -13.57 6.88
CA SER A 214 44.95 -12.70 6.39
C SER A 214 44.86 -11.34 7.10
N LEU A 215 45.58 -11.17 8.24
CA LEU A 215 45.56 -9.95 9.02
C LEU A 215 46.43 -8.85 8.39
N VAL A 216 45.91 -7.62 8.39
CA VAL A 216 46.73 -6.43 8.09
C VAL A 216 47.43 -6.01 9.37
N THR A 217 48.75 -6.02 9.32
CA THR A 217 49.59 -5.70 10.48
C THR A 217 50.25 -4.32 10.36
N VAL A 218 50.35 -3.63 11.48
CA VAL A 218 51.06 -2.34 11.56
C VAL A 218 52.53 -2.60 11.77
N ALA A 219 53.38 -2.15 10.83
CA ALA A 219 54.83 -2.28 10.95
C ALA A 219 55.52 -0.97 11.37
N GLY A 220 54.78 0.11 11.58
CA GLY A 220 55.32 1.39 12.03
C GLY A 220 55.78 2.30 10.90
N SER A 221 56.69 3.22 11.19
CA SER A 221 57.31 4.16 10.22
C SER A 221 58.76 4.42 10.53
N VAL A 222 59.55 4.69 9.50
CA VAL A 222 60.93 5.09 9.60
C VAL A 222 61.05 6.59 9.36
N ASP A 223 61.66 7.31 10.28
CA ASP A 223 61.98 8.74 10.12
C ASP A 223 63.31 8.87 9.36
N ALA A 224 63.26 9.32 8.11
CA ALA A 224 64.37 9.52 7.21
C ALA A 224 64.48 11.02 6.89
N GLN A 225 65.46 11.69 7.54
CA GLN A 225 65.72 13.11 7.39
C GLN A 225 64.47 14.02 7.60
N GLN A 226 63.78 14.36 6.58
CA GLN A 226 62.58 15.23 6.62
C GLN A 226 61.29 14.50 6.31
N MET A 227 61.30 13.19 6.08
CA MET A 227 60.13 12.38 5.73
C MET A 227 59.92 11.26 6.74
N ARG A 228 58.66 11.07 7.12
CA ARG A 228 58.21 9.90 7.83
C ARG A 228 57.64 8.88 6.85
N ILE A 229 58.38 7.80 6.64
CA ILE A 229 58.09 6.78 5.68
C ILE A 229 57.34 5.62 6.34
N PRO A 230 56.08 5.38 6.07
CA PRO A 230 55.34 4.25 6.63
C PRO A 230 55.88 2.94 6.08
N VAL A 231 56.05 1.94 6.98
CA VAL A 231 56.40 0.58 6.59
C VAL A 231 55.12 -0.23 6.44
N ILE A 232 54.83 -0.68 5.22
CA ILE A 232 53.63 -1.46 4.94
C ILE A 232 54.08 -2.86 4.54
N PRO A 233 53.82 -3.89 5.38
CA PRO A 233 54.11 -5.27 5.00
C PRO A 233 53.23 -5.68 3.82
N LYS A 234 53.82 -6.26 2.80
CA LYS A 234 53.05 -6.81 1.68
C LYS A 234 52.40 -8.12 2.15
N SER A 235 51.11 -8.28 1.92
CA SER A 235 50.43 -9.55 2.15
C SER A 235 51.06 -10.65 1.30
N ASN A 236 51.24 -11.84 1.88
CA ASN A 236 51.80 -12.99 1.18
C ASN A 236 50.74 -13.72 0.34
N ILE A 237 49.46 -13.34 0.47
CA ILE A 237 48.34 -13.95 -0.25
C ILE A 237 47.75 -12.91 -1.20
N SER A 238 48.21 -12.95 -2.44
CA SER A 238 47.74 -12.07 -3.52
C SER A 238 47.11 -12.83 -4.68
N SER A 239 47.23 -14.17 -4.69
CA SER A 239 46.67 -15.05 -5.70
C SER A 239 46.23 -16.39 -5.09
N LEU A 240 45.39 -17.15 -5.78
CA LEU A 240 45.05 -18.52 -5.38
C LEU A 240 46.27 -19.43 -5.37
N ALA A 241 47.27 -19.14 -6.24
CA ALA A 241 48.53 -19.88 -6.29
C ALA A 241 49.34 -19.62 -5.00
N ASP A 242 49.32 -18.40 -4.43
CA ASP A 242 49.97 -18.11 -3.16
C ASP A 242 49.32 -18.87 -1.99
N LEU A 243 47.99 -19.00 -2.00
CA LEU A 243 47.27 -19.84 -1.04
C LEU A 243 47.66 -21.31 -1.17
N THR A 244 47.76 -21.82 -2.40
CA THR A 244 48.14 -23.22 -2.67
C THR A 244 49.57 -23.52 -2.22
N ASN A 245 50.47 -22.57 -2.39
CA ASN A 245 51.85 -22.69 -2.01
C ASN A 245 52.14 -22.27 -0.55
N LEU A 246 51.13 -21.88 0.21
CA LEU A 246 51.26 -21.47 1.60
C LEU A 246 51.85 -22.62 2.43
N GLN A 247 52.91 -22.34 3.16
CA GLN A 247 53.64 -23.32 3.98
C GLN A 247 53.05 -23.45 5.39
N VAL A 248 52.71 -24.67 5.76
CA VAL A 248 52.23 -25.04 7.10
C VAL A 248 53.26 -25.94 7.77
N ALA A 249 53.73 -25.58 8.98
CA ALA A 249 54.68 -26.37 9.72
C ALA A 249 54.04 -27.63 10.33
N VAL A 250 54.64 -28.77 10.11
CA VAL A 250 54.20 -30.10 10.51
C VAL A 250 55.04 -30.62 11.70
N GLY A 251 54.35 -31.07 12.77
CA GLY A 251 54.98 -31.77 13.90
C GLY A 251 56.02 -30.92 14.67
N SER A 252 56.76 -31.59 15.57
CA SER A 252 57.80 -30.99 16.38
C SER A 252 59.11 -30.72 15.64
N ASN A 253 59.30 -31.32 14.45
CA ASN A 253 60.54 -31.21 13.66
C ASN A 253 60.52 -30.08 12.62
N ASN A 254 59.54 -29.19 12.63
CA ASN A 254 59.39 -28.10 11.67
C ASN A 254 59.43 -28.54 10.20
N ALA A 255 59.00 -29.76 9.85
CA ALA A 255 58.75 -30.14 8.47
C ALA A 255 57.68 -29.24 7.90
N VAL A 256 57.79 -28.86 6.64
CA VAL A 256 56.88 -27.90 6.01
C VAL A 256 56.13 -28.61 4.87
N VAL A 257 54.81 -28.53 4.88
CA VAL A 257 53.91 -29.02 3.82
C VAL A 257 53.19 -27.82 3.21
N ARG A 258 52.95 -27.85 1.91
CA ARG A 258 52.13 -26.81 1.23
C ARG A 258 50.65 -27.08 1.50
N LEU A 259 49.89 -25.99 1.59
CA LEU A 259 48.46 -26.08 1.81
C LEU A 259 47.75 -26.89 0.66
N GLY A 260 48.23 -26.74 -0.57
CA GLY A 260 47.72 -27.49 -1.70
C GLY A 260 48.01 -29.00 -1.68
N ASP A 261 48.93 -29.47 -0.85
CA ASP A 261 49.18 -30.91 -0.67
C ASP A 261 48.18 -31.58 0.27
N ILE A 262 47.55 -30.80 1.18
CA ILE A 262 46.60 -31.25 2.21
C ILE A 262 45.18 -30.79 1.96
N ALA A 263 44.95 -29.78 1.12
CA ALA A 263 43.63 -29.22 0.86
C ALA A 263 43.39 -28.99 -0.66
N ASN A 264 42.18 -29.12 -1.07
CA ASN A 264 41.72 -28.66 -2.38
C ASN A 264 41.23 -27.22 -2.26
N ILE A 265 41.78 -26.30 -3.07
CA ILE A 265 41.45 -24.88 -3.01
C ILE A 265 40.67 -24.53 -4.27
N SER A 266 39.46 -24.07 -4.08
CA SER A 266 38.55 -23.69 -5.17
C SER A 266 37.84 -22.36 -4.92
N ARG A 267 37.54 -21.62 -5.96
CA ARG A 267 36.71 -20.41 -5.90
C ARG A 267 35.28 -20.78 -6.27
N GLY A 268 34.33 -20.32 -5.51
CA GLY A 268 32.91 -20.57 -5.70
C GLY A 268 32.08 -19.49 -5.02
N TYR A 269 30.81 -19.83 -4.77
CA TYR A 269 29.87 -18.95 -4.07
C TYR A 269 29.43 -19.59 -2.75
N THR A 270 29.05 -18.76 -1.77
CA THR A 270 28.57 -19.25 -0.46
C THR A 270 27.37 -20.17 -0.62
N GLU A 271 27.43 -21.33 0.02
CA GLU A 271 26.38 -22.37 0.00
C GLU A 271 25.82 -22.59 1.41
N PRO A 272 24.46 -22.77 1.54
CA PRO A 272 23.46 -22.57 0.49
C PRO A 272 23.29 -21.11 0.12
N ALA A 273 22.83 -20.85 -1.12
CA ALA A 273 22.47 -19.52 -1.58
C ALA A 273 21.39 -18.91 -0.67
N SER A 274 21.51 -17.64 -0.33
CA SER A 274 20.52 -16.98 0.53
C SER A 274 19.24 -16.61 -0.21
N MET A 275 19.34 -16.31 -1.50
CA MET A 275 18.26 -15.95 -2.39
C MET A 275 18.74 -16.07 -3.85
N LEU A 276 17.84 -16.49 -4.73
CA LEU A 276 18.10 -16.59 -6.16
C LEU A 276 17.03 -15.84 -6.94
N MET A 277 17.38 -15.37 -8.13
CA MET A 277 16.45 -14.72 -9.03
C MET A 277 16.64 -15.25 -10.47
N ARG A 278 15.51 -15.39 -11.18
CA ARG A 278 15.49 -15.79 -12.59
C ARG A 278 14.61 -14.83 -13.38
N TYR A 279 14.96 -14.60 -14.61
CA TYR A 279 14.14 -13.85 -15.57
C TYR A 279 14.01 -14.65 -16.86
N ASN A 280 12.78 -15.03 -17.22
CA ASN A 280 12.49 -15.87 -18.40
C ASN A 280 13.38 -17.13 -18.47
N GLY A 281 13.56 -17.82 -17.36
CA GLY A 281 14.37 -19.05 -17.28
C GLY A 281 15.87 -18.84 -17.11
N GLN A 282 16.37 -17.65 -17.26
CA GLN A 282 17.79 -17.30 -17.08
C GLN A 282 18.07 -16.78 -15.67
N ARG A 283 19.27 -17.05 -15.15
CA ARG A 283 19.71 -16.46 -13.88
C ARG A 283 19.85 -14.95 -14.02
N ALA A 284 19.43 -14.23 -12.97
CA ALA A 284 19.42 -12.77 -12.99
C ALA A 284 19.82 -12.19 -11.63
N ILE A 285 20.32 -10.95 -11.64
CA ILE A 285 20.47 -10.10 -10.46
C ILE A 285 19.43 -8.99 -10.57
N GLY A 286 18.66 -8.79 -9.50
CA GLY A 286 17.70 -7.70 -9.39
C GLY A 286 18.40 -6.39 -9.05
N PHE A 287 17.97 -5.30 -9.69
CA PHE A 287 18.50 -3.96 -9.46
C PHE A 287 17.37 -2.95 -9.34
N GLY A 288 17.22 -2.35 -8.16
CA GLY A 288 16.15 -1.41 -7.83
C GLY A 288 16.66 0.00 -7.56
N ILE A 289 15.92 1.00 -8.02
CA ILE A 289 16.22 2.43 -7.82
C ILE A 289 15.02 3.08 -7.14
N SER A 290 15.24 3.76 -5.99
CA SER A 290 14.21 4.52 -5.29
C SER A 290 14.37 6.02 -5.57
N ASN A 291 13.24 6.75 -5.52
CA ASN A 291 13.22 8.21 -5.66
C ASN A 291 13.39 8.91 -4.31
N VAL A 292 13.82 10.15 -4.37
CA VAL A 292 13.83 11.06 -3.21
C VAL A 292 12.38 11.33 -2.78
N THR A 293 12.12 11.31 -1.48
CA THR A 293 10.80 11.64 -0.91
C THR A 293 10.30 12.98 -1.42
N GLY A 294 9.05 13.05 -1.91
CA GLY A 294 8.47 14.24 -2.52
C GLY A 294 8.99 14.55 -3.94
N GLY A 295 9.91 13.74 -4.50
CA GLY A 295 10.47 13.91 -5.84
C GLY A 295 9.53 13.47 -6.96
N ASN A 296 9.72 14.00 -8.17
CA ASN A 296 8.94 13.60 -9.34
C ASN A 296 9.48 12.30 -9.94
N VAL A 297 8.76 11.19 -9.75
CA VAL A 297 9.14 9.86 -10.24
C VAL A 297 9.28 9.83 -11.77
N VAL A 298 8.49 10.62 -12.49
CA VAL A 298 8.55 10.68 -13.96
C VAL A 298 9.85 11.34 -14.44
N GLU A 299 10.22 12.46 -13.84
CA GLU A 299 11.48 13.15 -14.17
C GLU A 299 12.70 12.31 -13.81
N MET A 300 12.69 11.69 -12.63
CA MET A 300 13.74 10.76 -12.21
C MET A 300 13.87 9.58 -13.19
N GLY A 301 12.74 8.98 -13.58
CA GLY A 301 12.73 7.87 -14.53
C GLY A 301 13.29 8.25 -15.91
N ASP A 302 12.96 9.45 -16.41
CA ASP A 302 13.50 9.95 -17.67
C ASP A 302 15.00 10.25 -17.57
N ALA A 303 15.47 10.81 -16.46
CA ALA A 303 16.89 11.06 -16.22
C ALA A 303 17.69 9.74 -16.11
N VAL A 304 17.13 8.72 -15.42
CA VAL A 304 17.75 7.38 -15.33
C VAL A 304 17.80 6.72 -16.70
N LYS A 305 16.73 6.77 -17.51
CA LYS A 305 16.72 6.25 -18.89
C LYS A 305 17.78 6.92 -19.76
N ALA A 306 17.91 8.24 -19.67
CA ALA A 306 18.93 8.99 -20.42
C ALA A 306 20.34 8.56 -19.98
N ARG A 307 20.59 8.42 -18.66
CA ARG A 307 21.89 7.96 -18.17
C ARG A 307 22.21 6.53 -18.58
N LEU A 308 21.23 5.61 -18.55
CA LEU A 308 21.40 4.24 -19.04
C LEU A 308 21.75 4.20 -20.54
N ALA A 309 21.13 5.07 -21.35
CA ALA A 309 21.47 5.17 -22.77
C ALA A 309 22.91 5.67 -23.00
N GLU A 310 23.43 6.57 -22.15
CA GLU A 310 24.84 6.98 -22.20
C GLU A 310 25.79 5.82 -21.81
N LEU A 311 25.38 4.98 -20.85
CA LEU A 311 26.16 3.85 -20.37
C LEU A 311 26.08 2.61 -21.29
N GLU A 312 25.21 2.63 -22.30
CA GLU A 312 24.98 1.51 -23.22
C GLU A 312 26.29 1.00 -23.88
N SER A 313 27.21 1.92 -24.22
CA SER A 313 28.51 1.56 -24.79
C SER A 313 29.45 0.84 -23.84
N GLN A 314 29.18 0.90 -22.51
CA GLN A 314 29.95 0.24 -21.47
C GLN A 314 29.38 -1.12 -21.06
N ARG A 315 28.17 -1.45 -21.56
CA ARG A 315 27.54 -2.73 -21.29
C ARG A 315 28.29 -3.85 -22.02
N PRO A 316 28.68 -4.91 -21.30
CA PRO A 316 29.29 -6.07 -21.94
C PRO A 316 28.34 -6.72 -22.96
N LEU A 317 28.84 -7.13 -24.13
CA LEU A 317 28.05 -7.82 -25.13
C LEU A 317 27.55 -9.16 -24.59
N GLY A 318 26.22 -9.37 -24.62
CA GLY A 318 25.59 -10.57 -24.09
C GLY A 318 25.05 -10.40 -22.65
N MET A 319 25.26 -9.24 -22.03
CA MET A 319 24.51 -8.84 -20.84
C MET A 319 23.33 -7.98 -21.23
N ASP A 320 22.16 -8.27 -20.64
CA ASP A 320 20.92 -7.54 -20.92
C ASP A 320 20.31 -6.97 -19.63
N LEU A 321 19.72 -5.78 -19.76
CA LEU A 321 18.98 -5.09 -18.71
C LEU A 321 17.50 -5.10 -19.06
N HIS A 322 16.73 -5.88 -18.32
CA HIS A 322 15.28 -6.02 -18.53
C HIS A 322 14.50 -5.23 -17.49
N VAL A 323 13.41 -4.63 -17.91
CA VAL A 323 12.49 -3.90 -17.03
C VAL A 323 11.52 -4.88 -16.40
N ILE A 324 11.50 -4.97 -15.08
CA ILE A 324 10.48 -5.70 -14.30
C ILE A 324 9.33 -4.77 -13.94
N SER A 325 9.66 -3.57 -13.46
CA SER A 325 8.68 -2.55 -13.09
C SER A 325 9.26 -1.16 -13.34
N MET A 326 8.49 -0.33 -14.02
CA MET A 326 8.84 1.06 -14.31
C MET A 326 7.70 1.96 -13.85
N GLN A 327 7.76 2.39 -12.59
CA GLN A 327 6.71 3.22 -12.01
C GLN A 327 6.57 4.58 -12.74
N SER A 328 7.67 5.12 -13.30
CA SER A 328 7.62 6.35 -14.09
C SER A 328 6.67 6.26 -15.30
N ASP A 329 6.64 5.11 -15.98
CA ASP A 329 5.76 4.89 -17.12
C ASP A 329 4.32 4.62 -16.65
N SER A 330 4.14 3.85 -15.59
CA SER A 330 2.82 3.61 -14.97
C SER A 330 2.20 4.92 -14.48
N VAL A 331 2.97 5.77 -13.80
CA VAL A 331 2.53 7.10 -13.34
C VAL A 331 2.16 7.99 -14.53
N ARG A 332 2.98 8.02 -15.57
CA ARG A 332 2.69 8.79 -16.78
C ARG A 332 1.38 8.35 -17.44
N ALA A 333 1.18 7.04 -17.60
CA ALA A 333 -0.05 6.49 -18.16
C ALA A 333 -1.26 6.78 -17.27
N SER A 334 -1.15 6.58 -15.95
CA SER A 334 -2.23 6.85 -15.01
C SER A 334 -2.62 8.31 -14.98
N VAL A 335 -1.65 9.24 -14.90
CA VAL A 335 -1.91 10.68 -14.92
C VAL A 335 -2.53 11.11 -16.25
N ALA A 336 -2.06 10.58 -17.40
CA ALA A 336 -2.66 10.85 -18.70
C ALA A 336 -4.12 10.40 -18.75
N ASN A 337 -4.42 9.16 -18.33
CA ASN A 337 -5.79 8.63 -18.27
C ASN A 337 -6.70 9.49 -17.36
N PHE A 338 -6.20 9.94 -16.21
CA PHE A 338 -6.98 10.82 -15.33
C PHE A 338 -7.23 12.20 -15.94
N ILE A 339 -6.24 12.76 -16.65
CA ILE A 339 -6.42 14.04 -17.37
C ILE A 339 -7.44 13.87 -18.47
N ASP A 340 -7.40 12.78 -19.23
CA ASP A 340 -8.39 12.47 -20.26
C ASP A 340 -9.80 12.34 -19.66
N ASN A 341 -9.94 11.66 -18.53
CA ASN A 341 -11.19 11.56 -17.79
C ASN A 341 -11.66 12.94 -17.26
N LEU A 342 -10.74 13.78 -16.78
CA LEU A 342 -11.03 15.15 -16.35
C LEU A 342 -11.53 16.02 -17.53
N ILE A 343 -10.85 15.94 -18.67
CA ILE A 343 -11.25 16.64 -19.89
C ILE A 343 -12.61 16.15 -20.37
N ALA A 344 -12.82 14.83 -20.39
CA ALA A 344 -14.10 14.25 -20.74
C ALA A 344 -15.22 14.70 -19.78
N ALA A 345 -14.98 14.71 -18.46
CA ALA A 345 -15.93 15.20 -17.48
C ALA A 345 -16.28 16.68 -17.70
N VAL A 346 -15.26 17.54 -17.90
CA VAL A 346 -15.47 18.97 -18.21
C VAL A 346 -16.25 19.15 -19.52
N ALA A 347 -15.92 18.39 -20.55
CA ALA A 347 -16.62 18.44 -21.85
C ALA A 347 -18.09 18.01 -21.73
N ILE A 348 -18.34 16.91 -21.00
CA ILE A 348 -19.72 16.42 -20.77
C ILE A 348 -20.52 17.47 -20.02
N VAL A 349 -20.00 18.00 -18.91
CA VAL A 349 -20.67 19.06 -18.14
C VAL A 349 -20.91 20.30 -18.98
N PHE A 350 -19.94 20.72 -19.79
CA PHE A 350 -20.06 21.86 -20.69
C PHE A 350 -21.16 21.65 -21.75
N VAL A 351 -21.22 20.47 -22.38
CA VAL A 351 -22.27 20.13 -23.35
C VAL A 351 -23.64 20.15 -22.68
N VAL A 352 -23.78 19.57 -21.48
CA VAL A 352 -25.02 19.59 -20.70
C VAL A 352 -25.46 21.04 -20.44
N LEU A 353 -24.55 21.90 -20.01
CA LEU A 353 -24.82 23.32 -19.77
C LEU A 353 -25.25 24.05 -21.03
N LEU A 354 -24.61 23.78 -22.17
CA LEU A 354 -25.01 24.37 -23.47
C LEU A 354 -26.44 23.96 -23.88
N LEU A 355 -26.79 22.69 -23.68
CA LEU A 355 -28.11 22.17 -24.05
C LEU A 355 -29.24 22.71 -23.16
N PHE A 356 -29.04 22.79 -21.85
CA PHE A 356 -30.10 23.15 -20.89
C PHE A 356 -30.14 24.64 -20.56
N MET A 357 -29.02 25.35 -20.55
CA MET A 357 -28.91 26.77 -20.19
C MET A 357 -28.72 27.70 -21.41
N GLY A 358 -28.45 27.13 -22.59
CA GLY A 358 -28.14 27.84 -23.81
C GLY A 358 -26.67 28.32 -23.88
N VAL A 359 -26.25 28.65 -25.12
CA VAL A 359 -24.82 28.85 -25.44
C VAL A 359 -24.15 29.93 -24.57
N ARG A 360 -24.78 31.08 -24.36
CA ARG A 360 -24.14 32.18 -23.60
C ARG A 360 -23.98 31.88 -22.12
N SER A 361 -25.02 31.38 -21.49
CA SER A 361 -24.99 30.97 -20.08
C SER A 361 -24.04 29.78 -19.86
N GLY A 362 -24.07 28.79 -20.77
CA GLY A 362 -23.19 27.62 -20.73
C GLY A 362 -21.70 28.01 -20.83
N VAL A 363 -21.35 28.92 -21.75
CA VAL A 363 -19.95 29.42 -21.89
C VAL A 363 -19.49 30.17 -20.63
N ILE A 364 -20.33 31.02 -20.03
CA ILE A 364 -19.98 31.70 -18.77
C ILE A 364 -19.70 30.70 -17.66
N ILE A 365 -20.59 29.78 -17.45
CA ILE A 365 -20.48 28.76 -16.38
C ILE A 365 -19.27 27.85 -16.63
N GLY A 366 -19.07 27.39 -17.88
CA GLY A 366 -17.92 26.56 -18.25
C GLY A 366 -16.56 27.26 -18.06
N PHE A 367 -16.51 28.59 -18.36
CA PHE A 367 -15.32 29.39 -18.12
C PHE A 367 -15.00 29.51 -16.61
N VAL A 368 -16.03 29.75 -15.77
CA VAL A 368 -15.87 29.80 -14.30
C VAL A 368 -15.43 28.44 -13.76
N LEU A 369 -15.93 27.36 -14.32
CA LEU A 369 -15.51 26.00 -13.99
C LEU A 369 -14.01 25.81 -14.27
N LEU A 370 -13.55 26.14 -15.48
CA LEU A 370 -12.14 26.07 -15.85
C LEU A 370 -11.27 26.92 -14.92
N LEU A 371 -11.72 28.13 -14.60
CA LEU A 371 -11.02 29.03 -13.67
C LEU A 371 -10.91 28.42 -12.27
N THR A 372 -11.96 27.72 -11.81
CA THR A 372 -11.97 27.05 -10.51
C THR A 372 -10.97 25.91 -10.47
N VAL A 373 -10.93 25.08 -11.51
CA VAL A 373 -9.93 23.99 -11.63
C VAL A 373 -8.50 24.57 -11.62
N ALA A 374 -8.24 25.61 -12.43
CA ALA A 374 -6.93 26.26 -12.46
C ALA A 374 -6.54 26.84 -11.08
N GLY A 375 -7.48 27.49 -10.40
CA GLY A 375 -7.27 28.01 -9.05
C GLY A 375 -7.00 26.90 -8.02
N THR A 376 -7.67 25.77 -8.16
CA THR A 376 -7.43 24.61 -7.27
C THR A 376 -6.02 24.07 -7.45
N LEU A 377 -5.54 23.94 -8.70
CA LEU A 377 -4.16 23.52 -8.96
C LEU A 377 -3.14 24.49 -8.35
N CYS A 378 -3.42 25.81 -8.36
CA CYS A 378 -2.56 26.79 -7.68
C CYS A 378 -2.48 26.52 -6.17
N VAL A 379 -3.62 26.26 -5.53
CA VAL A 379 -3.65 25.99 -4.08
C VAL A 379 -2.99 24.66 -3.77
N MET A 380 -3.21 23.61 -4.58
CA MET A 380 -2.54 22.33 -4.43
C MET A 380 -1.02 22.47 -4.46
N LEU A 381 -0.46 23.33 -5.34
CA LEU A 381 0.98 23.59 -5.39
C LEU A 381 1.48 24.30 -4.12
N ILE A 382 0.67 25.22 -3.54
CA ILE A 382 1.04 25.95 -2.32
C ILE A 382 1.02 25.03 -1.10
N ASP A 383 0.10 24.08 -1.06
CA ASP A 383 -0.12 23.12 0.05
C ASP A 383 0.58 21.78 -0.18
N ASP A 384 1.44 21.70 -1.19
CA ASP A 384 2.26 20.54 -1.55
C ASP A 384 1.45 19.25 -1.78
N ILE A 385 0.25 19.37 -2.35
CA ILE A 385 -0.61 18.23 -2.72
C ILE A 385 -0.31 17.84 -4.16
N ALA A 386 0.34 16.68 -4.35
CA ALA A 386 0.72 16.17 -5.65
C ALA A 386 -0.47 15.76 -6.53
N MET A 387 -0.24 15.70 -7.84
CA MET A 387 -1.17 15.08 -8.80
C MET A 387 -1.02 13.57 -8.72
N GLN A 388 -2.00 12.92 -8.14
CA GLN A 388 -2.07 11.47 -7.98
C GLN A 388 -3.54 11.02 -8.08
N ARG A 389 -3.77 9.72 -8.11
CA ARG A 389 -5.10 9.12 -8.29
C ARG A 389 -6.19 9.79 -7.44
N ILE A 390 -5.96 9.95 -6.13
CA ILE A 390 -6.95 10.48 -5.19
C ILE A 390 -7.23 11.97 -5.43
N SER A 391 -6.20 12.79 -5.62
CA SER A 391 -6.35 14.23 -5.82
C SER A 391 -7.02 14.57 -7.15
N LEU A 392 -6.69 13.84 -8.22
CA LEU A 392 -7.31 14.01 -9.54
C LEU A 392 -8.74 13.47 -9.56
N GLY A 393 -9.00 12.33 -8.92
CA GLY A 393 -10.35 11.81 -8.71
C GLY A 393 -11.22 12.79 -7.92
N ALA A 394 -10.66 13.43 -6.88
CA ALA A 394 -11.35 14.48 -6.11
C ALA A 394 -11.75 15.68 -6.97
N LEU A 395 -10.89 16.10 -7.91
CA LEU A 395 -11.23 17.17 -8.88
C LEU A 395 -12.39 16.76 -9.77
N ILE A 396 -12.42 15.52 -10.28
CA ILE A 396 -13.51 15.03 -11.13
C ILE A 396 -14.84 14.99 -10.34
N ILE A 397 -14.81 14.50 -9.11
CA ILE A 397 -15.99 14.48 -8.22
C ILE A 397 -16.47 15.89 -7.93
N ALA A 398 -15.52 16.80 -7.64
CA ALA A 398 -15.84 18.18 -7.36
C ALA A 398 -16.46 18.89 -8.57
N LEU A 399 -16.08 18.57 -9.82
CA LEU A 399 -16.57 19.23 -11.04
C LEU A 399 -18.09 19.33 -11.07
N GLY A 400 -18.80 18.26 -10.75
CA GLY A 400 -20.25 18.25 -10.70
C GLY A 400 -20.82 19.23 -9.67
N MET A 401 -20.16 19.35 -8.51
CA MET A 401 -20.58 20.21 -7.41
C MET A 401 -20.16 21.69 -7.60
N LEU A 402 -19.06 21.93 -8.33
CA LEU A 402 -18.52 23.27 -8.58
C LEU A 402 -19.43 24.12 -9.46
N VAL A 403 -20.07 23.47 -10.41
CA VAL A 403 -20.93 24.13 -11.38
C VAL A 403 -22.20 24.70 -10.73
N ASP A 404 -22.71 24.08 -9.69
CA ASP A 404 -23.96 24.45 -9.02
C ASP A 404 -24.00 25.91 -8.56
N ASN A 405 -22.90 26.41 -7.98
CA ASN A 405 -22.83 27.80 -7.49
C ASN A 405 -22.98 28.79 -8.64
N ALA A 406 -22.31 28.55 -9.77
CA ALA A 406 -22.38 29.39 -10.96
C ALA A 406 -23.75 29.24 -11.68
N ILE A 407 -24.35 28.04 -11.69
CA ILE A 407 -25.70 27.81 -12.24
C ILE A 407 -26.73 28.68 -11.53
N VAL A 408 -26.77 28.63 -10.17
CA VAL A 408 -27.80 29.34 -9.39
C VAL A 408 -27.70 30.85 -9.60
N VAL A 409 -26.47 31.43 -9.64
CA VAL A 409 -26.29 32.84 -9.90
C VAL A 409 -26.68 33.22 -11.33
N THR A 410 -26.21 32.42 -12.32
CA THR A 410 -26.50 32.69 -13.75
C THR A 410 -27.96 32.54 -14.09
N ASP A 411 -28.62 31.50 -13.58
CA ASP A 411 -30.06 31.24 -13.78
C ASP A 411 -30.89 32.35 -13.10
N GLY A 412 -30.53 32.74 -11.89
CA GLY A 412 -31.19 33.85 -11.20
C GLY A 412 -31.14 35.18 -11.97
N VAL A 413 -29.96 35.50 -12.53
CA VAL A 413 -29.77 36.70 -13.39
C VAL A 413 -30.57 36.54 -14.69
N LEU A 414 -30.54 35.37 -15.31
CA LEU A 414 -31.26 35.06 -16.55
C LEU A 414 -32.79 35.22 -16.38
N VAL A 415 -33.36 34.65 -15.31
CA VAL A 415 -34.78 34.74 -15.00
C VAL A 415 -35.24 36.17 -14.78
N ARG A 416 -34.47 36.99 -14.02
CA ARG A 416 -34.76 38.41 -13.77
C ARG A 416 -34.69 39.23 -15.05
N PHE A 417 -33.69 39.01 -15.92
CA PHE A 417 -33.63 39.68 -17.24
C PHE A 417 -34.76 39.28 -18.18
N GLN A 418 -35.32 38.06 -18.06
CA GLN A 418 -36.50 37.65 -18.83
C GLN A 418 -37.79 38.29 -18.34
N GLN A 419 -37.89 38.54 -17.00
CA GLN A 419 -39.03 39.20 -16.38
C GLN A 419 -39.09 40.70 -16.68
N ASP A 420 -37.92 41.38 -16.60
CA ASP A 420 -37.80 42.80 -16.93
C ASP A 420 -36.56 43.08 -17.81
N PRO A 421 -36.74 43.05 -19.17
CA PRO A 421 -35.62 43.24 -20.09
C PRO A 421 -35.01 44.66 -20.05
N ASN A 422 -35.67 45.64 -19.45
CA ASN A 422 -35.21 47.04 -19.37
C ASN A 422 -34.61 47.38 -18.00
N ALA A 423 -34.56 46.42 -17.06
CA ALA A 423 -34.00 46.67 -15.76
C ALA A 423 -32.49 47.00 -15.84
N ASP A 424 -31.99 47.82 -14.92
CA ASP A 424 -30.56 48.14 -14.82
C ASP A 424 -29.79 46.82 -14.51
N LYS A 425 -28.90 46.44 -15.43
CA LYS A 425 -28.13 45.20 -15.34
C LYS A 425 -27.29 45.13 -14.06
N GLN A 426 -26.74 46.23 -13.61
CA GLN A 426 -25.92 46.31 -12.41
C GLN A 426 -26.77 46.07 -11.17
N GLN A 427 -27.99 46.60 -11.12
CA GLN A 427 -28.91 46.44 -10.01
C GLN A 427 -29.41 44.99 -9.93
N VAL A 428 -29.84 44.42 -11.06
CA VAL A 428 -30.35 43.03 -11.12
C VAL A 428 -29.29 42.01 -10.67
N VAL A 429 -28.06 42.15 -11.19
CA VAL A 429 -26.93 41.29 -10.82
C VAL A 429 -26.61 41.40 -9.32
N SER A 430 -26.62 42.63 -8.79
CA SER A 430 -26.40 42.89 -7.36
C SER A 430 -27.48 42.29 -6.48
N GLU A 431 -28.75 42.42 -6.84
CA GLU A 431 -29.88 41.84 -6.11
C GLU A 431 -29.80 40.30 -6.06
N VAL A 432 -29.53 39.67 -7.20
CA VAL A 432 -29.41 38.19 -7.27
C VAL A 432 -28.26 37.70 -6.42
N VAL A 433 -27.09 38.30 -6.51
CA VAL A 433 -25.93 37.90 -5.72
C VAL A 433 -26.18 38.10 -4.22
N ASN A 434 -26.79 39.23 -3.83
CA ASN A 434 -27.09 39.49 -2.42
C ASN A 434 -28.10 38.50 -1.85
N ALA A 435 -29.07 38.06 -2.66
CA ALA A 435 -30.05 37.06 -2.26
C ALA A 435 -29.45 35.63 -2.14
N THR A 436 -28.46 35.29 -3.00
CA THR A 436 -27.99 33.93 -3.13
C THR A 436 -26.65 33.64 -2.40
N LYS A 437 -25.84 34.66 -2.11
CA LYS A 437 -24.46 34.48 -1.56
C LYS A 437 -24.40 33.62 -0.27
N TRP A 438 -25.31 33.86 0.68
CA TRP A 438 -25.31 33.15 1.95
C TRP A 438 -25.85 31.72 1.85
N PRO A 439 -26.99 31.44 1.18
CA PRO A 439 -27.43 30.07 0.92
C PRO A 439 -26.40 29.23 0.15
N LEU A 440 -25.72 29.83 -0.83
CA LEU A 440 -24.65 29.18 -1.57
C LEU A 440 -23.44 28.86 -0.69
N LEU A 441 -23.04 29.82 0.19
CA LEU A 441 -21.98 29.56 1.16
C LEU A 441 -22.34 28.43 2.12
N GLY A 442 -23.57 28.46 2.67
CA GLY A 442 -24.04 27.41 3.57
C GLY A 442 -24.03 26.04 2.90
N GLY A 443 -24.56 25.95 1.67
CA GLY A 443 -24.52 24.72 0.88
C GLY A 443 -23.09 24.27 0.54
N THR A 444 -22.18 25.18 0.26
CA THR A 444 -20.76 24.88 -0.01
C THR A 444 -20.06 24.35 1.24
N VAL A 445 -20.27 24.99 2.39
CA VAL A 445 -19.70 24.58 3.68
C VAL A 445 -20.21 23.19 4.07
N VAL A 446 -21.50 22.91 3.91
CA VAL A 446 -22.07 21.59 4.15
C VAL A 446 -21.46 20.54 3.23
N GLY A 447 -21.31 20.85 1.93
CA GLY A 447 -20.66 19.96 0.96
C GLY A 447 -19.21 19.65 1.32
N ILE A 448 -18.46 20.63 1.80
CA ILE A 448 -17.08 20.42 2.28
C ILE A 448 -17.04 19.52 3.50
N PHE A 449 -17.87 19.80 4.52
CA PHE A 449 -17.87 19.01 5.75
C PHE A 449 -18.38 17.57 5.56
N ALA A 450 -19.11 17.27 4.50
CA ALA A 450 -19.47 15.90 4.16
C ALA A 450 -18.25 15.00 3.89
N PHE A 451 -17.16 15.57 3.41
CA PHE A 451 -15.90 14.85 3.19
C PHE A 451 -14.91 14.95 4.35
N SER A 452 -15.24 15.73 5.39
CA SER A 452 -14.32 15.93 6.52
C SER A 452 -14.04 14.66 7.32
N ALA A 453 -14.94 13.68 7.29
CA ALA A 453 -14.77 12.39 7.94
C ALA A 453 -13.48 11.69 7.48
N ILE A 454 -13.14 11.76 6.19
CA ILE A 454 -11.90 11.15 5.68
C ILE A 454 -10.68 12.05 5.93
N GLY A 455 -10.80 13.35 5.70
CA GLY A 455 -9.66 14.28 5.87
C GLY A 455 -9.21 14.47 7.31
N LEU A 456 -10.08 14.16 8.29
CA LEU A 456 -9.79 14.25 9.73
C LEU A 456 -9.65 12.87 10.38
N SER A 457 -9.75 11.78 9.61
CA SER A 457 -9.66 10.42 10.15
C SER A 457 -8.25 10.11 10.66
N PRO A 458 -8.09 9.69 11.92
CA PRO A 458 -6.80 9.31 12.48
C PRO A 458 -6.42 7.87 12.12
N SER A 459 -6.62 7.46 10.87
CA SER A 459 -6.32 6.13 10.37
C SER A 459 -5.37 6.18 9.18
N ASP A 460 -4.72 5.05 8.89
CA ASP A 460 -3.86 4.91 7.70
C ASP A 460 -4.65 5.17 6.39
N MET A 461 -5.94 4.80 6.37
CA MET A 461 -6.83 5.10 5.24
C MET A 461 -7.19 6.58 5.16
N GLY A 462 -7.27 7.27 6.30
CA GLY A 462 -7.43 8.72 6.37
C GLY A 462 -6.22 9.46 5.79
N GLU A 463 -5.00 8.97 6.02
CA GLU A 463 -3.80 9.52 5.40
C GLU A 463 -3.76 9.25 3.89
N TYR A 464 -4.05 8.00 3.47
CA TYR A 464 -4.06 7.61 2.06
C TYR A 464 -5.09 8.40 1.24
N ALA A 465 -6.32 8.54 1.72
CA ALA A 465 -7.40 9.20 1.00
C ALA A 465 -7.65 10.65 1.42
N GLY A 466 -6.88 11.19 2.36
CA GLY A 466 -7.10 12.52 2.96
C GLY A 466 -6.99 13.67 1.97
N SER A 467 -6.15 13.56 0.94
CA SER A 467 -6.01 14.56 -0.12
C SER A 467 -7.35 14.82 -0.86
N LEU A 468 -8.26 13.84 -0.89
CA LEU A 468 -9.60 13.99 -1.44
C LEU A 468 -10.38 15.12 -0.74
N PHE A 469 -10.35 15.17 0.60
CA PHE A 469 -11.02 16.20 1.37
C PHE A 469 -10.43 17.60 1.09
N TRP A 470 -9.09 17.72 1.10
CA TRP A 470 -8.43 19.00 0.92
C TRP A 470 -8.66 19.59 -0.47
N VAL A 471 -8.57 18.78 -1.51
CA VAL A 471 -8.83 19.20 -2.90
C VAL A 471 -10.29 19.62 -3.07
N ILE A 472 -11.24 18.89 -2.48
CA ILE A 472 -12.66 19.27 -2.52
C ILE A 472 -12.89 20.57 -1.75
N LEU A 473 -12.27 20.74 -0.57
CA LEU A 473 -12.37 21.99 0.20
C LEU A 473 -11.92 23.18 -0.63
N TYR A 474 -10.73 23.12 -1.23
CA TYR A 474 -10.18 24.23 -2.03
C TYR A 474 -11.02 24.50 -3.26
N SER A 475 -11.39 23.49 -4.00
CA SER A 475 -12.16 23.63 -5.23
C SER A 475 -13.57 24.18 -4.96
N MET A 476 -14.30 23.67 -3.97
CA MET A 476 -15.63 24.14 -3.63
C MET A 476 -15.63 25.57 -3.07
N PHE A 477 -14.64 25.89 -2.21
CA PHE A 477 -14.51 27.26 -1.68
C PHE A 477 -14.20 28.27 -2.79
N LEU A 478 -13.26 27.96 -3.69
CA LEU A 478 -12.95 28.78 -4.85
C LEU A 478 -14.15 28.91 -5.79
N SER A 479 -14.93 27.85 -6.00
CA SER A 479 -16.16 27.91 -6.78
C SER A 479 -17.13 28.93 -6.22
N TRP A 480 -17.34 28.96 -4.89
CA TRP A 480 -18.19 29.95 -4.26
C TRP A 480 -17.62 31.38 -4.43
N VAL A 481 -16.33 31.57 -4.23
CA VAL A 481 -15.67 32.88 -4.44
C VAL A 481 -15.89 33.37 -5.87
N PHE A 482 -15.65 32.54 -6.88
CA PHE A 482 -15.82 32.91 -8.28
C PHE A 482 -17.30 33.06 -8.68
N ALA A 483 -18.21 32.31 -8.06
CA ALA A 483 -19.64 32.46 -8.30
C ALA A 483 -20.18 33.83 -7.80
N VAL A 484 -19.64 34.38 -6.71
CA VAL A 484 -20.10 35.69 -6.19
C VAL A 484 -19.27 36.90 -6.71
N THR A 485 -18.12 36.64 -7.36
CA THR A 485 -17.22 37.69 -7.88
C THR A 485 -17.15 37.70 -9.41
N VAL A 486 -16.70 36.63 -10.05
CA VAL A 486 -16.45 36.53 -11.49
C VAL A 486 -17.73 36.30 -12.26
N THR A 487 -18.60 35.37 -11.82
CA THR A 487 -19.85 35.09 -12.54
C THR A 487 -20.75 36.29 -12.70
N PRO A 488 -20.99 37.16 -11.69
CA PRO A 488 -21.76 38.39 -11.84
C PRO A 488 -21.21 39.31 -12.91
N MET A 489 -19.89 39.51 -12.94
CA MET A 489 -19.23 40.35 -13.92
C MET A 489 -19.42 39.80 -15.35
N LEU A 490 -19.21 38.52 -15.55
CA LEU A 490 -19.41 37.87 -16.86
C LEU A 490 -20.87 37.93 -17.30
N CYS A 491 -21.82 37.72 -16.39
CA CYS A 491 -23.24 37.85 -16.68
C CYS A 491 -23.62 39.28 -17.11
N HIS A 492 -23.09 40.31 -16.43
CA HIS A 492 -23.30 41.68 -16.79
C HIS A 492 -22.79 41.99 -18.20
N ASP A 493 -21.59 41.53 -18.56
CA ASP A 493 -20.91 41.90 -19.79
C ASP A 493 -21.38 41.06 -21.00
N PHE A 494 -21.63 39.79 -20.83
CA PHE A 494 -21.89 38.84 -21.95
C PHE A 494 -23.31 38.31 -22.04
N LEU A 495 -24.13 38.36 -20.96
CA LEU A 495 -25.48 37.84 -21.01
C LEU A 495 -26.41 38.83 -21.72
N ARG A 496 -26.98 38.40 -22.88
CA ARG A 496 -27.99 39.13 -23.63
C ARG A 496 -29.22 38.25 -23.75
N VAL A 497 -30.36 38.71 -23.26
CA VAL A 497 -31.62 37.97 -23.26
C VAL A 497 -32.53 38.56 -24.35
N LYS A 498 -33.21 37.68 -25.11
CA LYS A 498 -34.32 38.08 -25.97
C LYS A 498 -35.55 38.23 -25.08
N PRO A 499 -36.38 39.26 -25.30
CA PRO A 499 -37.62 39.44 -24.53
C PRO A 499 -38.49 38.22 -24.71
N ALA A 500 -39.07 37.74 -23.60
CA ALA A 500 -39.98 36.60 -23.61
C ALA A 500 -41.20 36.96 -24.47
N THR A 501 -41.39 36.27 -25.56
CA THR A 501 -42.65 36.30 -26.29
C THR A 501 -43.74 35.70 -25.44
N LYS A 502 -44.76 36.44 -25.16
CA LYS A 502 -45.99 36.17 -24.39
C LYS A 502 -46.20 34.71 -23.96
N GLU A 503 -46.41 34.55 -22.62
CA GLU A 503 -46.99 33.39 -21.94
C GLU A 503 -46.68 32.03 -22.59
N ALA A 504 -45.51 31.53 -22.39
CA ALA A 504 -45.21 30.12 -22.64
C ALA A 504 -46.09 29.27 -21.71
N LYS A 505 -47.03 28.48 -22.28
CA LYS A 505 -47.80 27.51 -21.50
C LYS A 505 -46.83 26.61 -20.70
N PRO A 506 -47.12 26.39 -19.41
CA PRO A 506 -46.24 25.53 -18.59
C PRO A 506 -46.05 24.16 -19.26
N SER A 507 -44.81 23.70 -19.30
CA SER A 507 -44.48 22.38 -19.86
C SER A 507 -45.35 21.28 -19.21
N LYS A 508 -45.75 20.26 -19.96
CA LYS A 508 -46.52 19.12 -19.45
C LYS A 508 -45.86 18.48 -18.24
N LEU A 509 -44.51 18.47 -18.19
CA LEU A 509 -43.75 17.98 -17.09
C LEU A 509 -43.95 18.82 -15.81
N VAL A 510 -43.92 20.13 -15.90
CA VAL A 510 -44.15 21.04 -14.77
C VAL A 510 -45.57 20.92 -14.24
N THR A 511 -46.56 20.79 -15.14
CA THR A 511 -47.99 20.57 -14.77
C THR A 511 -48.19 19.24 -14.08
N GLY A 512 -47.55 18.18 -14.57
CA GLY A 512 -47.55 16.85 -13.96
C GLY A 512 -46.90 16.83 -12.57
N TYR A 513 -45.73 17.46 -12.42
CA TYR A 513 -45.05 17.60 -11.14
C TYR A 513 -45.87 18.37 -10.10
N LYS A 514 -46.54 19.48 -10.52
CA LYS A 514 -47.44 20.26 -9.66
C LYS A 514 -48.60 19.41 -9.18
N ALA A 515 -49.16 18.57 -10.05
CA ALA A 515 -50.25 17.65 -9.71
C ALA A 515 -49.81 16.58 -8.70
N VAL A 516 -48.61 16.00 -8.86
CA VAL A 516 -47.99 15.05 -7.90
C VAL A 516 -47.82 15.71 -6.54
N LEU A 517 -47.26 16.91 -6.48
CA LEU A 517 -47.08 17.64 -5.22
C LEU A 517 -48.41 17.93 -4.53
N GLN A 518 -49.41 18.34 -5.25
CA GLN A 518 -50.76 18.56 -4.72
C GLN A 518 -51.35 17.29 -4.14
N TRP A 519 -51.18 16.14 -4.83
CA TRP A 519 -51.63 14.86 -4.34
C TRP A 519 -50.91 14.44 -3.07
N VAL A 520 -49.60 14.59 -3.03
CA VAL A 520 -48.73 14.27 -1.85
C VAL A 520 -49.12 15.13 -0.64
N LEU A 521 -49.30 16.43 -0.81
CA LEU A 521 -49.65 17.37 0.25
C LEU A 521 -51.07 17.18 0.76
N ASN A 522 -51.98 16.68 -0.12
CA ASN A 522 -53.38 16.36 0.27
C ASN A 522 -53.48 15.02 1.01
N HIS A 523 -52.63 14.02 0.67
CA HIS A 523 -52.66 12.67 1.24
C HIS A 523 -51.38 12.39 2.09
N ARG A 524 -51.06 13.28 3.04
CA ARG A 524 -49.79 13.27 3.77
C ARG A 524 -49.47 11.94 4.46
N VAL A 525 -50.48 11.31 5.13
CA VAL A 525 -50.28 10.04 5.84
C VAL A 525 -49.90 8.93 4.84
N VAL A 526 -50.63 8.81 3.73
CA VAL A 526 -50.35 7.81 2.70
C VAL A 526 -48.93 8.04 2.12
N SER A 527 -48.57 9.30 1.84
CA SER A 527 -47.26 9.67 1.30
C SER A 527 -46.15 9.35 2.30
N CYS A 528 -46.30 9.62 3.60
CA CYS A 528 -45.33 9.24 4.63
C CYS A 528 -45.15 7.71 4.74
N VAL A 529 -46.27 6.94 4.66
CA VAL A 529 -46.21 5.46 4.72
C VAL A 529 -45.51 4.90 3.48
N MET A 530 -45.77 5.44 2.29
CA MET A 530 -45.09 5.05 1.05
C MET A 530 -43.56 5.33 1.13
N LEU A 531 -43.17 6.51 1.62
CA LEU A 531 -41.79 6.89 1.79
C LEU A 531 -41.07 5.99 2.83
N LEU A 532 -41.73 5.69 3.94
CA LEU A 532 -41.21 4.74 4.93
C LEU A 532 -41.09 3.33 4.31
N GLY A 533 -42.05 2.91 3.52
CA GLY A 533 -41.98 1.64 2.78
C GLY A 533 -40.80 1.55 1.82
N THR A 534 -40.52 2.62 1.06
CA THR A 534 -39.34 2.66 0.18
C THR A 534 -38.04 2.60 0.96
N LEU A 535 -37.96 3.25 2.10
CA LEU A 535 -36.79 3.21 2.97
C LEU A 535 -36.57 1.81 3.56
N VAL A 536 -37.61 1.17 4.07
CA VAL A 536 -37.55 -0.20 4.59
C VAL A 536 -37.13 -1.19 3.49
N ALA A 537 -37.72 -1.07 2.29
CA ALA A 537 -37.32 -1.90 1.15
C ALA A 537 -35.86 -1.70 0.74
N ALA A 538 -35.35 -0.47 0.78
CA ALA A 538 -33.96 -0.18 0.49
C ALA A 538 -33.00 -0.75 1.53
N VAL A 539 -33.32 -0.62 2.83
CA VAL A 539 -32.52 -1.21 3.92
C VAL A 539 -32.52 -2.75 3.83
N TRP A 540 -33.68 -3.34 3.51
CA TRP A 540 -33.75 -4.79 3.25
C TRP A 540 -32.93 -5.19 2.02
N GLY A 541 -33.01 -4.40 0.94
CA GLY A 541 -32.21 -4.62 -0.28
C GLY A 541 -30.70 -4.51 -0.04
N ALA A 542 -30.26 -3.67 0.90
CA ALA A 542 -28.84 -3.50 1.23
C ALA A 542 -28.16 -4.78 1.73
N GLN A 543 -28.92 -5.76 2.26
CA GLN A 543 -28.42 -7.06 2.69
C GLN A 543 -27.88 -7.92 1.53
N PHE A 544 -28.31 -7.63 0.28
CA PHE A 544 -27.83 -8.33 -0.91
C PHE A 544 -26.59 -7.70 -1.54
N ILE A 545 -26.06 -6.62 -0.96
CA ILE A 545 -24.84 -5.98 -1.44
C ILE A 545 -23.65 -6.64 -0.74
N PRO A 546 -22.73 -7.27 -1.50
CA PRO A 546 -21.58 -7.91 -0.90
C PRO A 546 -20.65 -6.87 -0.25
N PRO A 547 -20.14 -7.12 0.95
CA PRO A 547 -19.14 -6.26 1.58
C PRO A 547 -17.78 -6.46 0.88
N GLY A 548 -17.06 -5.36 0.66
CA GLY A 548 -15.70 -5.35 0.13
C GLY A 548 -14.85 -4.33 0.88
N PHE A 549 -13.53 -4.34 0.68
CA PHE A 549 -12.64 -3.35 1.28
C PHE A 549 -11.98 -2.48 0.22
N MET A 550 -11.16 -3.07 -0.65
CA MET A 550 -10.44 -2.38 -1.72
C MET A 550 -10.57 -3.14 -3.04
N PRO A 551 -10.60 -2.46 -4.20
CA PRO A 551 -10.68 -3.11 -5.49
C PRO A 551 -9.34 -3.67 -5.98
N GLU A 552 -9.41 -4.58 -6.95
CA GLU A 552 -8.25 -5.15 -7.63
C GLU A 552 -7.59 -4.12 -8.58
N SER A 553 -6.28 -4.23 -8.77
CA SER A 553 -5.51 -3.40 -9.69
C SER A 553 -5.74 -3.83 -11.15
N GLN A 554 -5.65 -2.86 -12.08
CA GLN A 554 -5.64 -3.09 -13.54
C GLN A 554 -4.22 -3.24 -14.10
N ARG A 555 -3.23 -3.41 -13.23
CA ARG A 555 -1.86 -3.62 -13.67
C ARG A 555 -1.76 -4.94 -14.46
N PRO A 556 -1.07 -4.97 -15.63
CA PRO A 556 -0.94 -6.18 -16.42
C PRO A 556 0.11 -7.13 -15.81
N GLN A 557 0.01 -7.37 -14.50
CA GLN A 557 0.88 -8.24 -13.71
C GLN A 557 0.08 -8.99 -12.66
N PHE A 558 0.45 -10.23 -12.40
CA PHE A 558 -0.06 -11.04 -11.29
C PHE A 558 1.05 -11.87 -10.66
N VAL A 559 0.79 -12.48 -9.53
CA VAL A 559 1.79 -13.16 -8.71
C VAL A 559 1.37 -14.60 -8.45
N VAL A 560 2.37 -15.48 -8.44
CA VAL A 560 2.24 -16.86 -7.95
C VAL A 560 3.19 -17.03 -6.77
N ASP A 561 2.66 -17.21 -5.58
CA ASP A 561 3.41 -17.59 -4.39
C ASP A 561 3.46 -19.12 -4.27
N VAL A 562 4.63 -19.65 -4.00
CA VAL A 562 4.89 -21.09 -3.90
C VAL A 562 5.56 -21.37 -2.56
N TYR A 563 4.88 -22.08 -1.68
CA TYR A 563 5.43 -22.51 -0.40
C TYR A 563 5.60 -24.01 -0.40
N LEU A 564 6.84 -24.49 -0.35
CA LEU A 564 7.17 -25.89 -0.10
C LEU A 564 7.09 -26.20 1.41
N PRO A 565 7.09 -27.48 1.81
CA PRO A 565 7.21 -27.85 3.21
C PRO A 565 8.39 -27.17 3.87
N GLN A 566 8.16 -26.63 5.08
CA GLN A 566 9.20 -25.87 5.79
C GLN A 566 10.44 -26.76 6.02
N GLY A 567 11.63 -26.17 5.83
CA GLY A 567 12.90 -26.91 5.86
C GLY A 567 13.34 -27.46 4.50
N SER A 568 12.59 -27.20 3.41
CA SER A 568 13.05 -27.57 2.06
C SER A 568 14.32 -26.80 1.69
N ASP A 569 15.23 -27.48 1.02
CA ASP A 569 16.46 -26.88 0.48
C ASP A 569 16.10 -25.89 -0.64
N ILE A 570 16.80 -24.75 -0.70
CA ILE A 570 16.55 -23.71 -1.72
C ILE A 570 16.72 -24.23 -3.15
N ARG A 571 17.58 -25.22 -3.37
CA ARG A 571 17.77 -25.89 -4.68
C ARG A 571 16.52 -26.66 -5.11
N ARG A 572 15.82 -27.33 -4.16
CA ARG A 572 14.52 -27.97 -4.44
C ARG A 572 13.47 -26.92 -4.77
N THR A 573 13.47 -25.81 -4.03
CA THR A 573 12.55 -24.70 -4.29
C THR A 573 12.80 -24.10 -5.68
N GLU A 574 14.07 -23.91 -6.07
CA GLU A 574 14.44 -23.45 -7.42
C GLU A 574 13.93 -24.41 -8.51
N GLN A 575 14.09 -25.71 -8.32
CA GLN A 575 13.62 -26.71 -9.29
C GLN A 575 12.10 -26.67 -9.49
N VAL A 576 11.34 -26.60 -8.38
CA VAL A 576 9.87 -26.52 -8.43
C VAL A 576 9.42 -25.22 -9.09
N VAL A 577 10.00 -24.10 -8.70
CA VAL A 577 9.71 -22.77 -9.27
C VAL A 577 10.05 -22.76 -10.78
N ALA A 578 11.19 -23.32 -11.18
CA ALA A 578 11.57 -23.42 -12.61
C ALA A 578 10.61 -24.30 -13.42
N ASN A 579 10.02 -25.33 -12.83
CA ASN A 579 8.99 -26.15 -13.49
C ASN A 579 7.67 -25.37 -13.62
N ILE A 580 7.24 -24.68 -12.59
CA ILE A 580 6.05 -23.81 -12.63
C ILE A 580 6.25 -22.69 -13.65
N GLU A 581 7.45 -22.08 -13.72
CA GLU A 581 7.81 -21.08 -14.73
C GLU A 581 7.59 -21.58 -16.17
N LYS A 582 8.01 -22.81 -16.47
CA LYS A 582 7.78 -23.46 -17.77
C LYS A 582 6.31 -23.71 -18.07
N ASP A 583 5.52 -24.12 -17.07
CA ASP A 583 4.09 -24.38 -17.25
C ASP A 583 3.33 -23.06 -17.51
N VAL A 584 3.64 -22.03 -16.74
CA VAL A 584 3.02 -20.71 -16.87
C VAL A 584 3.41 -20.03 -18.20
N ALA A 585 4.66 -20.19 -18.66
CA ALA A 585 5.13 -19.62 -19.94
C ALA A 585 4.38 -20.15 -21.17
N GLN A 586 3.69 -21.29 -21.06
CA GLN A 586 2.89 -21.86 -22.16
C GLN A 586 1.50 -21.23 -22.29
N LYS A 587 1.07 -20.40 -21.33
CA LYS A 587 -0.25 -19.78 -21.34
C LYS A 587 -0.28 -18.57 -22.27
N ASP A 588 -1.42 -18.38 -22.94
CA ASP A 588 -1.61 -17.26 -23.86
C ASP A 588 -1.56 -15.91 -23.16
N GLY A 589 -0.86 -14.96 -23.77
CA GLY A 589 -0.73 -13.60 -23.31
C GLY A 589 0.39 -13.34 -22.30
N ILE A 590 1.08 -14.39 -21.79
CA ILE A 590 2.24 -14.21 -20.92
C ILE A 590 3.40 -13.61 -21.73
N THR A 591 3.98 -12.53 -21.25
CA THR A 591 5.08 -11.82 -21.91
C THR A 591 6.41 -12.05 -21.22
N ASN A 592 6.48 -11.93 -19.88
CA ASN A 592 7.69 -12.17 -19.09
C ASN A 592 7.36 -12.83 -17.76
N ILE A 593 8.32 -13.56 -17.23
CA ILE A 593 8.24 -14.17 -15.92
C ILE A 593 9.50 -13.84 -15.14
N THR A 594 9.34 -13.24 -13.98
CA THR A 594 10.42 -13.00 -13.02
C THR A 594 10.21 -13.89 -11.81
N SER A 595 11.16 -14.75 -11.52
CA SER A 595 11.07 -15.70 -10.41
C SER A 595 12.06 -15.32 -9.30
N PHE A 596 11.56 -15.27 -8.07
CA PHE A 596 12.33 -15.06 -6.84
C PHE A 596 12.30 -16.33 -6.01
N ILE A 597 13.44 -16.81 -5.54
CA ILE A 597 13.57 -18.05 -4.77
C ILE A 597 14.29 -17.75 -3.47
N GLY A 598 13.72 -18.14 -2.34
CA GLY A 598 14.26 -17.88 -1.01
C GLY A 598 13.80 -16.54 -0.41
N GLY A 599 12.82 -15.86 -1.01
CA GLY A 599 12.24 -14.59 -0.55
C GLY A 599 11.45 -13.88 -1.62
N GLY A 600 10.78 -12.79 -1.29
CA GLY A 600 10.07 -11.93 -2.26
C GLY A 600 11.00 -10.94 -2.97
N GLY A 601 10.52 -10.34 -4.07
CA GLY A 601 11.23 -9.28 -4.82
C GLY A 601 11.40 -7.99 -4.01
N LEU A 602 12.14 -7.01 -4.53
CA LEU A 602 12.17 -5.67 -3.95
C LEU A 602 10.77 -5.06 -3.94
N ARG A 603 10.46 -4.20 -2.96
CA ARG A 603 9.19 -3.46 -2.93
C ARG A 603 9.16 -2.45 -4.10
N PHE A 604 8.64 -2.85 -5.23
CA PHE A 604 8.53 -2.00 -6.43
C PHE A 604 7.21 -1.24 -6.52
N MET A 605 6.30 -1.47 -5.58
CA MET A 605 4.98 -0.85 -5.51
C MET A 605 4.58 -0.68 -4.04
N LEU A 606 3.87 0.40 -3.72
CA LEU A 606 3.48 0.75 -2.36
C LEU A 606 2.63 -0.35 -1.69
N THR A 607 1.73 -0.96 -2.44
CA THR A 607 0.81 -1.99 -1.97
C THR A 607 1.40 -3.40 -1.94
N TYR A 608 2.60 -3.59 -2.50
CA TYR A 608 3.33 -4.85 -2.47
C TYR A 608 4.19 -4.94 -1.21
N SER A 609 4.03 -6.03 -0.46
CA SER A 609 4.87 -6.35 0.69
C SER A 609 5.65 -7.64 0.38
N PRO A 610 6.98 -7.55 0.21
CA PRO A 610 7.78 -8.74 -0.07
C PRO A 610 7.75 -9.71 1.11
N GLU A 611 7.69 -11.01 0.80
CA GLU A 611 7.83 -12.07 1.80
C GLU A 611 9.26 -12.09 2.35
N ALA A 612 9.38 -12.32 3.64
CA ALA A 612 10.68 -12.45 4.31
C ALA A 612 11.50 -13.63 3.76
N ARG A 613 12.81 -13.61 3.99
CA ARG A 613 13.70 -14.68 3.51
C ARG A 613 13.33 -16.04 4.13
N ASN A 614 13.02 -16.98 3.26
CA ASN A 614 12.69 -18.37 3.61
C ASN A 614 13.10 -19.30 2.45
N PRO A 615 14.06 -20.23 2.64
CA PRO A 615 14.50 -21.15 1.58
C PRO A 615 13.39 -21.99 0.97
N SER A 616 12.30 -22.24 1.73
CA SER A 616 11.13 -23.02 1.27
C SER A 616 10.11 -22.19 0.50
N TYR A 617 10.39 -20.92 0.22
CA TYR A 617 9.50 -20.00 -0.48
C TYR A 617 10.04 -19.58 -1.85
N GLY A 618 9.15 -19.58 -2.83
CA GLY A 618 9.39 -18.98 -4.14
C GLY A 618 8.22 -18.14 -4.59
N GLN A 619 8.50 -17.13 -5.42
CA GLN A 619 7.50 -16.23 -5.98
C GLN A 619 7.76 -16.00 -7.46
N LEU A 620 6.72 -16.06 -8.27
CA LEU A 620 6.77 -15.66 -9.67
C LEU A 620 5.95 -14.38 -9.86
N LEU A 621 6.57 -13.36 -10.41
CA LEU A 621 5.91 -12.17 -10.91
C LEU A 621 5.75 -12.33 -12.43
N ILE A 622 4.52 -12.29 -12.90
CA ILE A 622 4.16 -12.64 -14.27
C ILE A 622 3.58 -11.42 -14.96
N ASP A 623 4.18 -11.04 -16.09
CA ASP A 623 3.70 -9.97 -16.96
C ASP A 623 2.78 -10.56 -18.04
N ILE A 624 1.69 -9.87 -18.33
CA ILE A 624 0.73 -10.25 -19.36
C ILE A 624 0.46 -9.08 -20.31
N ASP A 625 0.10 -9.40 -21.56
CA ASP A 625 -0.17 -8.39 -22.61
C ASP A 625 -1.42 -7.54 -22.32
N ASP A 626 -2.46 -8.16 -21.74
CA ASP A 626 -3.74 -7.50 -21.41
C ASP A 626 -4.23 -7.91 -20.01
N TYR A 627 -4.41 -6.92 -19.13
CA TYR A 627 -4.89 -7.13 -17.77
C TYR A 627 -6.27 -7.79 -17.68
N THR A 628 -7.10 -7.68 -18.72
CA THR A 628 -8.44 -8.29 -18.74
C THR A 628 -8.39 -9.83 -18.77
N LYS A 629 -7.29 -10.41 -19.25
CA LYS A 629 -7.05 -11.85 -19.28
C LYS A 629 -6.70 -12.42 -17.90
N ILE A 630 -6.28 -11.59 -16.93
CA ILE A 630 -5.79 -12.06 -15.62
C ILE A 630 -6.88 -12.78 -14.83
N ALA A 631 -8.11 -12.22 -14.78
CA ALA A 631 -9.18 -12.77 -13.93
C ALA A 631 -9.54 -14.24 -14.24
N PRO A 632 -9.79 -14.65 -15.50
CA PRO A 632 -10.01 -16.06 -15.82
C PRO A 632 -8.75 -16.91 -15.63
N LEU A 633 -7.57 -16.38 -15.98
CA LEU A 633 -6.30 -17.11 -15.91
C LEU A 633 -5.90 -17.45 -14.47
N VAL A 634 -6.12 -16.56 -13.50
CA VAL A 634 -5.81 -16.80 -12.09
C VAL A 634 -6.55 -18.03 -11.55
N GLY A 635 -7.84 -18.16 -11.85
CA GLY A 635 -8.63 -19.32 -11.40
C GLY A 635 -8.21 -20.63 -12.10
N GLU A 636 -7.91 -20.58 -13.41
CA GLU A 636 -7.42 -21.72 -14.17
C GLU A 636 -6.07 -22.19 -13.65
N LEU A 637 -5.09 -21.27 -13.51
CA LEU A 637 -3.75 -21.59 -13.02
C LEU A 637 -3.77 -22.10 -11.57
N GLN A 638 -4.60 -21.55 -10.69
CA GLN A 638 -4.73 -22.04 -9.32
C GLN A 638 -5.08 -23.53 -9.30
N ASN A 639 -6.13 -23.90 -10.04
CA ASN A 639 -6.59 -25.30 -10.07
C ASN A 639 -5.57 -26.24 -10.71
N GLU A 640 -4.91 -25.79 -11.79
CA GLU A 640 -3.91 -26.59 -12.50
C GLU A 640 -2.66 -26.83 -11.64
N LEU A 641 -2.15 -25.76 -11.02
CA LEU A 641 -0.93 -25.83 -10.23
C LEU A 641 -1.15 -26.61 -8.93
N ASP A 642 -2.29 -26.46 -8.25
CA ASP A 642 -2.64 -27.26 -7.07
C ASP A 642 -2.73 -28.77 -7.40
N ALA A 643 -3.30 -29.10 -8.55
CA ALA A 643 -3.38 -30.50 -8.98
C ALA A 643 -2.02 -31.09 -9.36
N LYS A 644 -1.13 -30.30 -9.96
CA LYS A 644 0.18 -30.74 -10.45
C LYS A 644 1.26 -30.78 -9.37
N TYR A 645 1.18 -29.89 -8.38
CA TYR A 645 2.17 -29.73 -7.32
C TYR A 645 1.54 -29.90 -5.92
N PRO A 646 1.02 -31.10 -5.57
CA PRO A 646 0.30 -31.32 -4.31
C PRO A 646 1.16 -31.14 -3.05
N ASP A 647 2.48 -31.20 -3.18
CA ASP A 647 3.43 -30.98 -2.07
C ASP A 647 3.63 -29.49 -1.76
N ALA A 648 3.19 -28.59 -2.63
CA ALA A 648 3.34 -27.15 -2.48
C ALA A 648 2.00 -26.48 -2.11
N SER A 649 2.04 -25.48 -1.24
CA SER A 649 0.91 -24.56 -1.06
C SER A 649 1.08 -23.40 -2.04
N ILE A 650 0.24 -23.35 -3.08
CA ILE A 650 0.35 -22.36 -4.15
C ILE A 650 -0.78 -21.34 -4.01
N LYS A 651 -0.47 -20.08 -4.25
CA LYS A 651 -1.44 -18.99 -4.32
C LYS A 651 -1.21 -18.16 -5.57
N VAL A 652 -2.19 -18.14 -6.46
CA VAL A 652 -2.21 -17.25 -7.63
C VAL A 652 -3.10 -16.05 -7.31
N TRP A 653 -2.56 -14.83 -7.39
CA TRP A 653 -3.29 -13.64 -6.97
C TRP A 653 -2.91 -12.39 -7.77
N LYS A 654 -3.83 -11.41 -7.77
CA LYS A 654 -3.66 -10.09 -8.37
C LYS A 654 -3.29 -9.06 -7.35
N PHE A 655 -2.60 -8.00 -7.80
CA PHE A 655 -2.39 -6.83 -6.98
C PHE A 655 -3.69 -6.12 -6.63
N MET A 656 -3.72 -5.51 -5.45
CA MET A 656 -4.84 -4.69 -4.96
C MET A 656 -4.49 -3.20 -5.10
N LEU A 657 -5.51 -2.37 -5.22
CA LEU A 657 -5.37 -0.92 -5.09
C LEU A 657 -5.54 -0.53 -3.61
N GLY A 658 -4.66 0.32 -3.10
CA GLY A 658 -4.68 0.69 -1.68
C GLY A 658 -4.05 -0.35 -0.74
N ARG A 659 -4.10 -0.09 0.58
CA ARG A 659 -3.54 -1.00 1.59
C ARG A 659 -4.36 -2.28 1.68
N GLY A 660 -3.74 -3.45 1.58
CA GLY A 660 -4.43 -4.74 1.64
C GLY A 660 -3.63 -5.93 1.08
N GLY A 661 -2.31 -5.76 0.88
CA GLY A 661 -1.42 -6.86 0.49
C GLY A 661 -1.30 -7.90 1.62
N GLY A 662 -1.17 -9.19 1.27
CA GLY A 662 -1.04 -10.31 2.21
C GLY A 662 -2.21 -11.28 2.12
N LYS A 663 -2.38 -12.09 3.16
CA LYS A 663 -3.52 -12.99 3.27
C LYS A 663 -4.78 -12.22 3.64
N LYS A 664 -5.89 -12.52 2.98
CA LYS A 664 -7.13 -11.77 3.15
C LYS A 664 -7.90 -12.16 4.42
N ILE A 665 -7.88 -13.44 4.78
CA ILE A 665 -8.56 -13.98 5.97
C ILE A 665 -7.51 -14.55 6.91
N GLU A 666 -7.42 -14.01 8.13
CA GLU A 666 -6.45 -14.43 9.13
C GLU A 666 -7.11 -14.54 10.50
N ALA A 667 -7.16 -15.77 11.03
CA ALA A 667 -7.60 -16.06 12.40
C ALA A 667 -6.37 -16.22 13.29
N GLY A 668 -6.15 -15.29 14.21
CA GLY A 668 -5.01 -15.26 15.12
C GLY A 668 -5.37 -15.84 16.48
N PHE A 669 -4.72 -16.94 16.86
CA PHE A 669 -4.80 -17.51 18.21
C PHE A 669 -3.58 -17.05 19.00
N LYS A 670 -3.84 -16.43 20.14
CA LYS A 670 -2.86 -15.83 21.02
C LYS A 670 -2.88 -16.51 22.40
N GLY A 671 -1.74 -16.89 22.93
CA GLY A 671 -1.67 -17.56 24.21
C GLY A 671 -0.24 -17.97 24.60
N PRO A 672 -0.03 -18.47 25.85
CA PRO A 672 1.32 -18.69 26.37
C PRO A 672 2.00 -19.97 25.87
N ASP A 673 1.26 -21.02 25.50
CA ASP A 673 1.80 -22.34 25.15
C ASP A 673 1.68 -22.59 23.64
N SER A 674 2.81 -22.81 22.97
CA SER A 674 2.91 -23.05 21.54
C SER A 674 2.20 -24.34 21.09
N HIS A 675 2.18 -25.36 21.95
CA HIS A 675 1.53 -26.64 21.64
C HIS A 675 0.02 -26.51 21.56
N VAL A 676 -0.57 -25.77 22.52
CA VAL A 676 -2.03 -25.48 22.52
C VAL A 676 -2.39 -24.60 21.32
N LEU A 677 -1.54 -23.61 21.01
CA LEU A 677 -1.76 -22.74 19.84
C LEU A 677 -1.79 -23.53 18.53
N ARG A 678 -0.89 -24.52 18.36
CA ARG A 678 -0.93 -25.43 17.20
C ARG A 678 -2.20 -26.26 17.14
N GLN A 679 -2.67 -26.80 18.27
CA GLN A 679 -3.93 -27.56 18.30
C GLN A 679 -5.13 -26.69 17.88
N LEU A 680 -5.20 -25.44 18.35
CA LEU A 680 -6.22 -24.49 17.94
C LEU A 680 -6.12 -24.13 16.45
N ALA A 681 -4.90 -23.93 15.95
CA ALA A 681 -4.65 -23.67 14.55
C ALA A 681 -5.07 -24.83 13.66
N GLU A 682 -4.79 -26.09 14.03
CA GLU A 682 -5.23 -27.25 13.27
C GLU A 682 -6.76 -27.35 13.19
N GLN A 683 -7.49 -27.06 14.27
CA GLN A 683 -8.95 -27.01 14.26
C GLN A 683 -9.46 -25.93 13.29
N ALA A 684 -8.87 -24.74 13.31
CA ALA A 684 -9.26 -23.65 12.41
C ALA A 684 -8.91 -23.98 10.94
N LYS A 685 -7.73 -24.56 10.67
CA LYS A 685 -7.36 -25.03 9.33
C LYS A 685 -8.35 -26.07 8.79
N ALA A 686 -8.74 -27.02 9.63
CA ALA A 686 -9.72 -28.04 9.23
C ALA A 686 -11.08 -27.42 8.84
N ILE A 687 -11.52 -26.37 9.57
CA ILE A 687 -12.75 -25.64 9.23
C ILE A 687 -12.59 -24.92 7.89
N MET A 688 -11.45 -24.24 7.67
CA MET A 688 -11.17 -23.48 6.45
C MET A 688 -10.99 -24.40 5.23
N HIS A 689 -10.31 -25.55 5.37
CA HIS A 689 -10.16 -26.53 4.29
C HIS A 689 -11.48 -27.16 3.83
N ASN A 690 -12.46 -27.24 4.71
CA ASN A 690 -13.77 -27.78 4.37
C ASN A 690 -14.68 -26.79 3.62
N ASP A 691 -14.28 -25.53 3.48
CA ASP A 691 -15.01 -24.52 2.71
C ASP A 691 -14.43 -24.43 1.29
N PRO A 692 -15.21 -24.76 0.23
CA PRO A 692 -14.72 -24.72 -1.15
C PRO A 692 -14.46 -23.30 -1.68
N ASN A 693 -14.89 -22.28 -0.93
CA ASN A 693 -14.67 -20.88 -1.27
C ASN A 693 -13.30 -20.36 -0.78
N LEU A 694 -12.51 -21.17 -0.10
CA LEU A 694 -11.20 -20.82 0.43
C LEU A 694 -10.08 -21.62 -0.24
N ILE A 695 -8.97 -20.93 -0.50
CA ILE A 695 -7.75 -21.49 -1.09
C ILE A 695 -6.53 -21.12 -0.24
N ALA A 696 -5.41 -21.79 -0.48
CA ALA A 696 -4.11 -21.52 0.15
C ALA A 696 -4.18 -21.46 1.69
N VAL A 697 -4.94 -22.39 2.28
CA VAL A 697 -5.11 -22.51 3.75
C VAL A 697 -3.80 -22.98 4.38
N GLN A 698 -3.27 -22.18 5.31
CA GLN A 698 -2.01 -22.50 6.00
C GLN A 698 -1.96 -21.75 7.35
N ASP A 699 -0.99 -22.07 8.19
CA ASP A 699 -0.61 -21.23 9.33
C ASP A 699 0.76 -20.55 9.09
N ASP A 700 1.01 -19.45 9.77
CA ASP A 700 2.22 -18.64 9.60
C ASP A 700 3.44 -19.16 10.40
N TRP A 701 3.26 -20.18 11.27
CA TRP A 701 4.35 -20.92 11.89
C TRP A 701 4.85 -22.06 11.01
N ARG A 702 4.08 -22.44 9.98
CA ARG A 702 4.39 -23.52 9.04
C ARG A 702 4.58 -24.87 9.74
N GLN A 703 5.11 -25.85 9.02
CA GLN A 703 5.35 -27.17 9.56
C GLN A 703 6.55 -27.17 10.52
N GLN A 704 6.51 -28.07 11.49
CA GLN A 704 7.69 -28.41 12.28
C GLN A 704 8.74 -29.08 11.41
N VAL A 705 10.00 -28.81 11.68
CA VAL A 705 11.14 -29.36 10.94
C VAL A 705 11.88 -30.38 11.79
N PRO A 706 12.41 -31.45 11.17
CA PRO A 706 13.29 -32.37 11.88
C PRO A 706 14.63 -31.68 12.17
N VAL A 707 15.10 -31.77 13.39
CA VAL A 707 16.40 -31.30 13.87
C VAL A 707 17.18 -32.49 14.41
N LEU A 708 18.42 -32.62 13.97
CA LEU A 708 19.34 -33.62 14.51
C LEU A 708 20.01 -33.06 15.78
N GLN A 709 19.77 -33.69 16.90
CA GLN A 709 20.27 -33.25 18.21
C GLN A 709 21.29 -34.28 18.75
N PRO A 710 22.61 -34.03 18.62
CA PRO A 710 23.61 -34.90 19.20
C PRO A 710 23.60 -34.76 20.73
N VAL A 711 23.49 -35.88 21.43
CA VAL A 711 23.53 -35.93 22.88
C VAL A 711 24.98 -36.21 23.28
N TYR A 712 25.66 -35.20 23.83
CA TYR A 712 27.07 -35.31 24.16
C TYR A 712 27.33 -36.11 25.45
N SER A 713 28.30 -37.01 25.40
CA SER A 713 28.82 -37.72 26.56
C SER A 713 29.78 -36.83 27.35
N ALA A 714 29.29 -36.25 28.45
CA ALA A 714 30.06 -35.35 29.27
C ALA A 714 31.31 -36.07 29.88
N GLN A 715 31.18 -37.35 30.18
CA GLN A 715 32.28 -38.15 30.75
C GLN A 715 33.43 -38.36 29.75
N GLU A 716 33.08 -38.73 28.49
CA GLU A 716 34.11 -38.96 27.46
C GLU A 716 34.75 -37.61 27.00
N ALA A 717 33.95 -36.54 26.87
CA ALA A 717 34.47 -35.22 26.55
C ALA A 717 35.47 -34.74 27.61
N GLN A 718 35.13 -34.87 28.91
CA GLN A 718 36.02 -34.50 30.01
C GLN A 718 37.29 -35.36 30.05
N ARG A 719 37.21 -36.68 29.81
CA ARG A 719 38.36 -37.59 29.74
C ARG A 719 39.36 -37.20 28.67
N LEU A 720 38.86 -36.64 27.56
CA LEU A 720 39.66 -36.23 26.43
C LEU A 720 40.00 -34.71 26.44
N GLY A 721 39.60 -33.99 27.49
CA GLY A 721 39.85 -32.56 27.65
C GLY A 721 39.18 -31.71 26.59
N LEU A 722 37.98 -32.15 26.11
CA LEU A 722 37.19 -31.46 25.08
C LEU A 722 35.95 -30.78 25.69
N THR A 723 35.66 -29.61 25.20
CA THR A 723 34.44 -28.88 25.54
C THR A 723 33.33 -29.09 24.51
N THR A 724 32.08 -28.93 24.91
CA THR A 724 30.95 -28.98 23.99
C THR A 724 31.13 -28.00 22.84
N GLN A 725 31.73 -26.83 23.10
CA GLN A 725 32.02 -25.81 22.11
C GLN A 725 32.97 -26.31 21.02
N GLU A 726 34.04 -27.02 21.42
CA GLU A 726 35.01 -27.58 20.47
C GLU A 726 34.40 -28.69 19.61
N ILE A 727 33.57 -29.53 20.22
CA ILE A 727 32.86 -30.60 19.50
C ILE A 727 31.86 -30.00 18.50
N SER A 728 31.07 -29.01 18.92
CA SER A 728 30.11 -28.32 18.05
C SER A 728 30.81 -27.56 16.92
N ALA A 729 31.94 -26.94 17.21
CA ALA A 729 32.74 -26.23 16.19
C ALA A 729 33.33 -27.18 15.14
N ALA A 730 33.74 -28.41 15.54
CA ALA A 730 34.22 -29.41 14.62
C ALA A 730 33.10 -29.94 13.72
N ILE A 731 31.92 -30.20 14.26
CA ILE A 731 30.72 -30.58 13.47
C ILE A 731 30.36 -29.47 12.50
N ALA A 732 30.26 -28.23 12.95
CA ALA A 732 29.95 -27.07 12.11
C ALA A 732 30.99 -26.87 10.98
N GLN A 733 32.28 -27.08 11.28
CA GLN A 733 33.34 -27.00 10.27
C GLN A 733 33.20 -28.08 9.21
N THR A 734 32.85 -29.30 9.61
CA THR A 734 32.62 -30.41 8.66
C THR A 734 31.43 -30.12 7.75
N LEU A 735 30.29 -29.72 8.31
CA LEU A 735 29.02 -29.56 7.59
C LEU A 735 28.97 -28.26 6.76
N ASN A 736 29.20 -27.12 7.41
CA ASN A 736 28.96 -25.79 6.83
C ASN A 736 30.26 -25.04 6.46
N GLY A 737 31.37 -25.47 7.04
CA GLY A 737 32.64 -24.76 6.95
C GLY A 737 32.76 -23.62 7.97
N ARG A 738 33.97 -23.11 8.13
CA ARG A 738 34.32 -22.02 9.02
C ARG A 738 35.06 -20.90 8.28
N ASN A 739 34.58 -19.68 8.43
CA ASN A 739 35.32 -18.52 7.93
C ASN A 739 36.57 -18.29 8.76
N VAL A 740 37.72 -18.29 8.11
CA VAL A 740 39.06 -18.18 8.78
C VAL A 740 39.80 -16.90 8.42
N GLY A 741 39.28 -16.11 7.51
CA GLY A 741 39.90 -14.87 7.09
C GLY A 741 39.32 -14.34 5.78
N VAL A 742 40.00 -13.37 5.20
CA VAL A 742 39.57 -12.75 3.95
C VAL A 742 40.70 -12.73 2.94
N TYR A 743 40.38 -13.10 1.74
CA TYR A 743 41.21 -12.88 0.53
C TYR A 743 40.85 -11.52 -0.07
N ARG A 744 41.82 -10.72 -0.37
CA ARG A 744 41.64 -9.36 -0.90
C ARG A 744 41.99 -9.32 -2.37
N GLU A 745 40.99 -8.97 -3.19
CA GLU A 745 41.11 -8.80 -4.63
C GLU A 745 40.54 -7.44 -5.04
N GLY A 746 41.39 -6.47 -5.35
CA GLY A 746 40.92 -5.12 -5.61
C GLY A 746 40.15 -4.52 -4.43
N ASN A 747 38.88 -4.26 -4.61
CA ASN A 747 37.99 -3.74 -3.60
C ASN A 747 37.20 -4.85 -2.85
N ASP A 748 37.31 -6.10 -3.31
CA ASP A 748 36.51 -7.20 -2.76
C ASP A 748 37.23 -7.89 -1.59
N LEU A 749 36.45 -8.21 -0.58
CA LEU A 749 36.83 -8.97 0.59
C LEU A 749 36.15 -10.34 0.53
N ILE A 750 36.82 -11.33 -0.07
CA ILE A 750 36.29 -12.66 -0.31
C ILE A 750 36.59 -13.53 0.92
N PRO A 751 35.59 -14.13 1.60
CA PRO A 751 35.82 -14.98 2.75
C PRO A 751 36.57 -16.25 2.37
N LEU A 752 37.48 -16.65 3.23
CA LEU A 752 38.20 -17.93 3.18
C LEU A 752 37.43 -18.93 4.04
N MET A 753 36.81 -19.91 3.40
CA MET A 753 35.97 -20.91 4.04
C MET A 753 36.71 -22.25 4.10
N VAL A 754 36.99 -22.73 5.30
CA VAL A 754 37.58 -24.05 5.52
C VAL A 754 36.45 -25.04 5.82
N ARG A 755 36.36 -26.11 5.03
CA ARG A 755 35.32 -27.13 5.18
C ARG A 755 35.84 -28.54 4.82
N ALA A 756 35.04 -29.57 5.13
CA ALA A 756 35.31 -30.93 4.65
C ALA A 756 34.99 -31.07 3.16
N PRO A 757 35.58 -32.02 2.41
CA PRO A 757 35.22 -32.33 1.05
C PRO A 757 33.75 -32.77 0.93
N GLU A 758 33.16 -32.63 -0.28
CA GLU A 758 31.76 -32.89 -0.53
C GLU A 758 31.30 -34.31 -0.14
N ASN A 759 32.13 -35.31 -0.41
CA ASN A 759 31.87 -36.69 -0.06
C ASN A 759 31.84 -36.98 1.47
N GLU A 760 32.47 -36.13 2.28
CA GLU A 760 32.43 -36.24 3.74
C GLU A 760 31.28 -35.47 4.36
N ARG A 761 30.89 -34.31 3.80
CA ARG A 761 29.86 -33.42 4.39
C ARG A 761 28.42 -33.76 4.01
N HIS A 762 28.17 -34.34 2.85
CA HIS A 762 26.82 -34.69 2.36
C HIS A 762 26.44 -36.17 2.62
N HIS A 763 27.07 -36.81 3.59
CA HIS A 763 26.77 -38.19 3.98
C HIS A 763 25.83 -38.22 5.20
N GLU A 764 24.93 -39.23 5.28
CA GLU A 764 24.01 -39.39 6.41
C GLU A 764 24.72 -39.47 7.78
N ARG A 765 25.96 -39.99 7.80
CA ARG A 765 26.77 -40.07 9.00
C ARG A 765 27.83 -38.94 9.12
N ALA A 766 27.66 -37.86 8.47
CA ALA A 766 28.62 -36.74 8.49
C ALA A 766 28.91 -36.23 9.92
N ILE A 767 27.89 -36.20 10.80
CA ILE A 767 28.05 -35.82 12.21
C ILE A 767 28.91 -36.83 12.95
N GLU A 768 28.60 -38.14 12.83
CA GLU A 768 29.33 -39.21 13.52
C GLU A 768 30.79 -39.32 13.05
N ASN A 769 31.01 -39.08 11.74
CA ASN A 769 32.32 -39.17 11.11
C ASN A 769 33.17 -37.86 11.28
N SER A 770 32.54 -36.77 11.77
CA SER A 770 33.28 -35.57 12.10
C SER A 770 34.37 -35.87 13.15
N GLU A 771 35.52 -35.25 13.04
CA GLU A 771 36.63 -35.45 13.94
C GLU A 771 36.98 -34.14 14.66
N VAL A 772 37.26 -34.27 15.96
CA VAL A 772 37.75 -33.16 16.81
C VAL A 772 39.14 -33.47 17.33
N PHE A 773 40.03 -32.49 17.28
CA PHE A 773 41.36 -32.64 17.77
C PHE A 773 41.42 -32.47 19.30
N SER A 774 41.78 -33.54 20.01
CA SER A 774 42.03 -33.47 21.46
C SER A 774 43.49 -33.11 21.72
N ALA A 775 43.73 -31.92 22.26
CA ALA A 775 45.10 -31.52 22.67
C ALA A 775 45.65 -32.39 23.79
N GLN A 776 44.80 -32.92 24.68
CA GLN A 776 45.18 -33.77 25.77
C GLN A 776 45.59 -35.17 25.29
N ALA A 777 44.85 -35.73 24.33
CA ALA A 777 45.16 -37.05 23.75
C ALA A 777 46.21 -36.95 22.61
N GLY A 778 46.48 -35.75 22.06
CA GLY A 778 47.39 -35.53 20.95
C GLY A 778 46.95 -36.16 19.63
N ARG A 779 45.66 -36.43 19.49
CA ARG A 779 45.07 -37.11 18.29
C ARG A 779 43.67 -36.63 17.97
N TYR A 780 43.25 -36.92 16.75
CA TYR A 780 41.84 -36.76 16.34
C TYR A 780 40.96 -37.83 16.99
N VAL A 781 39.78 -37.42 17.43
CA VAL A 781 38.76 -38.26 18.05
C VAL A 781 37.48 -38.12 17.22
N PRO A 782 36.94 -39.22 16.67
CA PRO A 782 35.66 -39.19 16.00
C PRO A 782 34.56 -38.74 16.95
N VAL A 783 33.63 -37.90 16.46
CA VAL A 783 32.49 -37.40 17.24
C VAL A 783 31.59 -38.56 17.70
N SER A 784 31.55 -39.68 16.98
CA SER A 784 30.88 -40.89 17.41
C SER A 784 31.34 -41.46 18.75
N GLN A 785 32.55 -41.14 19.23
CA GLN A 785 33.03 -41.49 20.58
C GLN A 785 32.62 -40.48 21.65
N LEU A 786 32.14 -39.30 21.27
CA LEU A 786 31.82 -38.17 22.15
C LEU A 786 30.30 -37.95 22.27
N VAL A 787 29.50 -38.70 21.49
CA VAL A 787 28.05 -38.58 21.41
C VAL A 787 27.42 -39.92 21.76
N ASP A 788 26.51 -39.95 22.74
CA ASP A 788 25.78 -41.12 23.15
C ASP A 788 24.72 -41.54 22.13
N SER A 789 24.02 -40.54 21.52
CA SER A 789 23.05 -40.68 20.43
C SER A 789 22.93 -39.42 19.59
N VAL A 790 22.38 -39.57 18.39
CA VAL A 790 21.91 -38.44 17.57
C VAL A 790 20.40 -38.60 17.43
N ASP A 791 19.66 -37.82 18.19
CA ASP A 791 18.22 -37.92 18.24
C ASP A 791 17.60 -37.01 17.15
N THR A 792 16.54 -37.47 16.51
CA THR A 792 15.74 -36.64 15.60
C THR A 792 14.54 -36.12 16.36
N VAL A 793 14.49 -34.81 16.58
CA VAL A 793 13.38 -34.15 17.25
C VAL A 793 12.71 -33.19 16.27
N TYR A 794 11.38 -33.04 16.36
CA TYR A 794 10.64 -32.07 15.54
C TYR A 794 10.48 -30.79 16.33
N GLN A 795 10.90 -29.66 15.75
CA GLN A 795 10.85 -28.36 16.37
C GLN A 795 10.18 -27.34 15.45
N ASP A 796 9.64 -26.28 16.05
CA ASP A 796 9.11 -25.16 15.31
C ASP A 796 10.25 -24.39 14.62
N ALA A 797 10.15 -24.25 13.29
CA ALA A 797 11.14 -23.49 12.52
C ALA A 797 10.93 -21.99 12.65
N LEU A 798 9.69 -21.58 12.83
CA LEU A 798 9.25 -20.21 12.93
C LEU A 798 8.34 -20.06 14.15
N LEU A 799 8.68 -19.13 15.05
CA LEU A 799 7.84 -18.73 16.17
C LEU A 799 7.51 -17.26 16.03
N ARG A 800 6.21 -16.94 16.06
CA ARG A 800 5.78 -15.56 15.93
C ARG A 800 5.15 -15.06 17.23
N ARG A 801 5.41 -13.80 17.53
CA ARG A 801 4.79 -13.09 18.64
C ARG A 801 4.19 -11.78 18.16
N ILE A 802 3.09 -11.38 18.77
CA ILE A 802 2.49 -10.05 18.61
C ILE A 802 2.36 -9.42 19.99
N ASN A 803 3.00 -8.29 20.19
CA ASN A 803 3.07 -7.61 21.48
C ASN A 803 3.58 -8.53 22.60
N ARG A 804 4.67 -9.27 22.32
CA ARG A 804 5.36 -10.23 23.22
C ARG A 804 4.57 -11.50 23.56
N MET A 805 3.40 -11.72 22.98
CA MET A 805 2.65 -12.95 23.22
C MET A 805 2.74 -13.87 22.00
N PRO A 806 3.05 -15.15 22.19
CA PRO A 806 3.01 -16.14 21.10
C PRO A 806 1.66 -16.07 20.40
N THR A 807 1.70 -15.99 19.07
CA THR A 807 0.51 -15.84 18.25
C THR A 807 0.67 -16.61 16.95
N ILE A 808 -0.26 -17.51 16.65
CA ILE A 808 -0.30 -18.25 15.40
C ILE A 808 -1.46 -17.72 14.55
N LEU A 809 -1.18 -17.35 13.29
CA LEU A 809 -2.17 -16.88 12.34
C LEU A 809 -2.54 -18.00 11.37
N VAL A 810 -3.78 -18.45 11.42
CA VAL A 810 -4.35 -19.34 10.41
C VAL A 810 -4.87 -18.49 9.26
N GLN A 811 -4.35 -18.71 8.06
CA GLN A 811 -4.48 -17.86 6.92
C GLN A 811 -5.18 -18.58 5.78
N ALA A 812 -6.05 -17.86 5.07
CA ALA A 812 -6.68 -18.32 3.84
C ALA A 812 -6.96 -17.14 2.91
N ASP A 813 -7.20 -17.45 1.64
CA ASP A 813 -7.65 -16.48 0.64
C ASP A 813 -8.95 -16.96 -0.01
N PRO A 814 -9.83 -16.08 -0.47
CA PRO A 814 -11.04 -16.45 -1.20
C PRO A 814 -10.67 -17.05 -2.57
N ALA A 815 -11.41 -18.05 -3.00
CA ALA A 815 -11.31 -18.60 -4.34
C ALA A 815 -11.64 -17.54 -5.41
N SER A 816 -11.16 -17.73 -6.63
CA SER A 816 -11.40 -16.78 -7.73
C SER A 816 -12.89 -16.54 -7.94
N GLY A 817 -13.29 -15.25 -7.97
CA GLY A 817 -14.69 -14.84 -8.13
C GLY A 817 -15.51 -14.83 -6.84
N VAL A 818 -14.95 -15.25 -5.70
CA VAL A 818 -15.61 -15.19 -4.39
C VAL A 818 -15.21 -13.90 -3.67
N MET A 819 -16.19 -13.19 -3.10
CA MET A 819 -15.89 -11.99 -2.30
C MET A 819 -15.32 -12.37 -0.93
N THR A 820 -14.29 -11.64 -0.48
CA THR A 820 -13.63 -11.89 0.82
C THR A 820 -14.62 -11.88 1.97
N GLY A 821 -15.58 -10.94 1.97
CA GLY A 821 -16.57 -10.83 3.04
C GLY A 821 -17.48 -12.05 3.14
N ASP A 822 -17.88 -12.62 2.00
CA ASP A 822 -18.73 -13.81 1.98
C ASP A 822 -17.96 -15.06 2.46
N ALA A 823 -16.74 -15.25 1.95
CA ALA A 823 -15.87 -16.34 2.38
C ALA A 823 -15.53 -16.24 3.89
N PHE A 824 -15.27 -15.03 4.38
CA PHE A 824 -15.03 -14.77 5.79
C PHE A 824 -16.22 -15.13 6.67
N ASN A 825 -17.44 -14.68 6.29
CA ASN A 825 -18.65 -14.93 7.06
C ASN A 825 -18.98 -16.43 7.14
N ASN A 826 -18.69 -17.21 6.11
CA ASN A 826 -18.92 -18.67 6.08
C ASN A 826 -18.12 -19.43 7.16
N VAL A 827 -16.92 -18.97 7.48
CA VAL A 827 -16.02 -19.64 8.42
C VAL A 827 -15.96 -18.98 9.79
N ARG A 828 -16.30 -17.69 9.86
CA ARG A 828 -16.18 -16.89 11.07
C ARG A 828 -16.90 -17.50 12.27
N GLU A 829 -18.21 -17.76 12.14
CA GLU A 829 -19.01 -18.29 13.24
C GLU A 829 -18.52 -19.66 13.74
N LYS A 830 -18.05 -20.50 12.80
CA LYS A 830 -17.52 -21.84 13.12
C LYS A 830 -16.19 -21.75 13.89
N ILE A 831 -15.31 -20.82 13.49
CA ILE A 831 -14.03 -20.61 14.16
C ILE A 831 -14.21 -19.93 15.52
N GLU A 832 -15.16 -18.99 15.66
CA GLU A 832 -15.51 -18.35 16.93
C GLU A 832 -16.15 -19.34 17.94
N GLN A 833 -16.65 -20.50 17.49
CA GLN A 833 -17.19 -21.57 18.33
C GLN A 833 -16.11 -22.52 18.86
N ILE A 834 -14.86 -22.40 18.44
CA ILE A 834 -13.75 -23.19 18.99
C ILE A 834 -13.59 -22.85 20.47
N GLU A 835 -13.62 -23.87 21.33
CA GLU A 835 -13.42 -23.70 22.79
C GLU A 835 -11.97 -23.26 23.07
N LEU A 836 -11.82 -22.07 23.62
CA LEU A 836 -10.52 -21.49 23.98
C LEU A 836 -10.24 -21.77 25.47
N PRO A 837 -9.09 -22.36 25.81
CA PRO A 837 -8.66 -22.49 27.21
C PRO A 837 -8.48 -21.11 27.88
N ALA A 838 -8.47 -21.07 29.21
CA ALA A 838 -8.23 -19.83 29.94
C ALA A 838 -6.86 -19.23 29.60
N GLY A 839 -6.82 -17.94 29.27
CA GLY A 839 -5.59 -17.23 28.86
C GLY A 839 -5.31 -17.25 27.36
N TYR A 840 -6.21 -17.81 26.55
CA TYR A 840 -6.12 -17.78 25.09
C TYR A 840 -7.19 -16.89 24.50
N GLU A 841 -6.84 -16.21 23.42
CA GLU A 841 -7.69 -15.26 22.69
C GLU A 841 -7.70 -15.54 21.21
N LEU A 842 -8.85 -15.35 20.55
CA LEU A 842 -8.99 -15.29 19.10
C LEU A 842 -9.10 -13.84 18.65
N ILE A 843 -8.25 -13.43 17.72
CA ILE A 843 -8.24 -12.09 17.15
C ILE A 843 -8.24 -12.22 15.63
N TRP A 844 -9.14 -11.53 14.94
CA TRP A 844 -9.18 -11.48 13.50
C TRP A 844 -8.22 -10.42 12.95
N TYR A 845 -7.39 -10.82 11.99
CA TYR A 845 -6.45 -9.98 11.25
C TYR A 845 -6.85 -9.88 9.75
N GLY A 846 -5.91 -9.63 8.87
CA GLY A 846 -6.13 -9.54 7.42
C GLY A 846 -7.02 -8.38 7.02
N GLU A 847 -7.85 -8.59 5.99
CA GLU A 847 -8.75 -7.57 5.45
C GLU A 847 -9.80 -7.12 6.47
N TYR A 848 -10.25 -8.03 7.36
CA TYR A 848 -11.20 -7.68 8.42
C TYR A 848 -10.64 -6.62 9.39
N LYS A 849 -9.40 -6.77 9.87
CA LYS A 849 -8.76 -5.79 10.75
C LYS A 849 -8.55 -4.46 10.01
N ALA A 850 -8.06 -4.51 8.78
CA ALA A 850 -7.83 -3.31 7.98
C ALA A 850 -9.13 -2.52 7.74
N SER A 851 -10.22 -3.21 7.40
CA SER A 851 -11.54 -2.62 7.23
C SER A 851 -12.09 -2.06 8.55
N LYS A 852 -11.93 -2.79 9.65
CA LYS A 852 -12.34 -2.35 10.99
C LYS A 852 -11.59 -1.08 11.41
N ASP A 853 -10.27 -1.05 11.30
CA ASP A 853 -9.43 0.10 11.66
C ASP A 853 -9.81 1.34 10.82
N ALA A 854 -10.08 1.16 9.51
CA ALA A 854 -10.54 2.22 8.62
C ALA A 854 -11.91 2.76 9.04
N ASN A 855 -12.86 1.86 9.33
CA ASN A 855 -14.21 2.23 9.74
C ASN A 855 -14.23 2.88 11.14
N GLU A 856 -13.42 2.42 12.08
CA GLU A 856 -13.25 3.06 13.40
C GLU A 856 -12.67 4.48 13.25
N GLY A 857 -11.68 4.66 12.36
CA GLY A 857 -11.16 5.99 12.04
C GLY A 857 -12.21 6.93 11.47
N LEU A 858 -13.06 6.45 10.54
CA LEU A 858 -14.19 7.20 10.02
C LEU A 858 -15.24 7.48 11.10
N ALA A 859 -15.57 6.50 11.95
CA ALA A 859 -16.54 6.63 13.02
C ALA A 859 -16.13 7.65 14.10
N LEU A 860 -14.82 7.79 14.35
CA LEU A 860 -14.28 8.82 15.25
C LEU A 860 -14.37 10.23 14.65
N SER A 861 -14.17 10.38 13.35
CA SER A 861 -14.13 11.68 12.68
C SER A 861 -15.49 12.14 12.13
N ALA A 862 -16.37 11.24 11.70
CA ALA A 862 -17.66 11.56 11.12
C ALA A 862 -18.59 12.41 12.03
N PRO A 863 -18.67 12.18 13.35
CA PRO A 863 -19.50 13.01 14.23
C PRO A 863 -19.12 14.50 14.19
N TYR A 864 -17.84 14.84 14.06
CA TYR A 864 -17.39 16.22 13.96
C TYR A 864 -17.86 16.87 12.65
N GLY A 865 -17.77 16.13 11.53
CA GLY A 865 -18.29 16.59 10.24
C GLY A 865 -19.80 16.78 10.27
N PHE A 866 -20.56 15.82 10.80
CA PHE A 866 -22.01 15.94 10.94
C PHE A 866 -22.42 17.08 11.86
N ALA A 867 -21.75 17.25 13.01
CA ALA A 867 -21.99 18.38 13.92
C ALA A 867 -21.75 19.73 13.21
N ALA A 868 -20.65 19.86 12.48
CA ALA A 868 -20.34 21.07 11.70
C ALA A 868 -21.39 21.34 10.63
N MET A 869 -21.85 20.32 9.90
CA MET A 869 -22.93 20.44 8.92
C MET A 869 -24.25 20.90 9.57
N ILE A 870 -24.63 20.28 10.70
CA ILE A 870 -25.83 20.66 11.45
C ILE A 870 -25.73 22.11 11.91
N LEU A 871 -24.60 22.50 12.52
CA LEU A 871 -24.36 23.87 12.98
C LEU A 871 -24.42 24.86 11.81
N ALA A 872 -23.79 24.57 10.68
CA ALA A 872 -23.83 25.43 9.50
C ALA A 872 -25.26 25.70 9.04
N VAL A 873 -26.11 24.66 8.99
CA VAL A 873 -27.53 24.80 8.60
C VAL A 873 -28.32 25.58 9.66
N VAL A 874 -28.10 25.32 10.97
CA VAL A 874 -28.76 26.04 12.07
C VAL A 874 -28.39 27.51 12.04
N PHE A 875 -27.11 27.86 11.89
CA PHE A 875 -26.67 29.26 11.80
C PHE A 875 -27.23 29.97 10.57
N MET A 876 -27.33 29.27 9.44
CA MET A 876 -27.86 29.84 8.22
C MET A 876 -29.33 30.21 8.32
N PHE A 877 -30.17 29.34 8.89
CA PHE A 877 -31.62 29.58 9.05
C PHE A 877 -31.98 30.30 10.34
N ASN A 878 -31.07 30.39 11.30
CA ASN A 878 -31.30 30.91 12.65
C ASN A 878 -32.58 30.31 13.29
N ALA A 879 -32.82 29.03 13.08
CA ALA A 879 -33.99 28.27 13.49
C ALA A 879 -33.68 26.77 13.61
N LEU A 880 -34.53 25.98 14.27
CA LEU A 880 -34.36 24.54 14.46
C LEU A 880 -35.27 23.70 13.57
N ARG A 881 -36.43 24.25 13.14
CA ARG A 881 -37.40 23.48 12.34
C ARG A 881 -36.97 23.24 10.91
N GLN A 882 -36.38 24.25 10.25
CA GLN A 882 -35.85 24.13 8.90
C GLN A 882 -34.70 23.11 8.81
N PRO A 883 -33.65 23.19 9.67
CA PRO A 883 -32.64 22.14 9.75
C PRO A 883 -33.22 20.73 9.92
N LEU A 884 -34.25 20.57 10.80
CA LEU A 884 -34.87 19.27 11.00
C LEU A 884 -35.50 18.73 9.72
N VAL A 885 -36.25 19.56 8.96
CA VAL A 885 -36.80 19.16 7.65
C VAL A 885 -35.72 18.69 6.71
N ILE A 886 -34.57 19.42 6.66
CA ILE A 886 -33.46 19.14 5.78
C ILE A 886 -32.82 17.79 6.14
N TRP A 887 -32.54 17.57 7.42
CA TRP A 887 -31.89 16.34 7.89
C TRP A 887 -32.77 15.10 7.80
N MET A 888 -34.09 15.25 7.85
CA MET A 888 -35.03 14.14 7.62
C MET A 888 -34.96 13.57 6.19
N THR A 889 -34.33 14.28 5.25
CA THR A 889 -34.12 13.76 3.88
C THR A 889 -32.92 12.83 3.77
N ALA A 890 -31.93 12.97 4.63
CA ALA A 890 -30.65 12.23 4.58
C ALA A 890 -30.81 10.68 4.53
N PRO A 891 -31.70 10.04 5.32
CA PRO A 891 -31.87 8.58 5.26
C PRO A 891 -32.29 8.06 3.89
N PHE A 892 -32.95 8.87 3.08
CA PHE A 892 -33.41 8.46 1.74
C PHE A 892 -32.27 8.32 0.71
N ALA A 893 -31.05 8.75 1.05
CA ALA A 893 -29.86 8.46 0.27
C ALA A 893 -29.67 6.96 0.05
N VAL A 894 -29.98 6.14 1.06
CA VAL A 894 -29.83 4.67 1.00
C VAL A 894 -30.62 4.07 -0.17
N VAL A 895 -31.77 4.65 -0.56
CA VAL A 895 -32.63 4.09 -1.63
C VAL A 895 -31.87 4.02 -2.95
N GLY A 896 -31.28 5.13 -3.37
CA GLY A 896 -30.56 5.19 -4.64
C GLY A 896 -29.27 4.39 -4.62
N VAL A 897 -28.56 4.41 -3.49
CA VAL A 897 -27.29 3.68 -3.31
C VAL A 897 -27.53 2.17 -3.42
N THR A 898 -28.53 1.64 -2.72
CA THR A 898 -28.86 0.21 -2.77
C THR A 898 -29.22 -0.23 -4.20
N ILE A 899 -30.06 0.53 -4.89
CA ILE A 899 -30.43 0.23 -6.28
C ILE A 899 -29.22 0.26 -7.21
N GLY A 900 -28.36 1.28 -7.07
CA GLY A 900 -27.18 1.45 -7.92
C GLY A 900 -26.17 0.32 -7.75
N LEU A 901 -25.80 -0.01 -6.50
CA LEU A 901 -24.82 -1.05 -6.22
C LEU A 901 -25.28 -2.44 -6.65
N ILE A 902 -26.57 -2.76 -6.45
CA ILE A 902 -27.16 -4.03 -6.94
C ILE A 902 -27.17 -4.06 -8.47
N ALA A 903 -27.61 -2.98 -9.14
CA ALA A 903 -27.71 -2.93 -10.60
C ALA A 903 -26.37 -3.06 -11.32
N PHE A 904 -25.30 -2.52 -10.74
CA PHE A 904 -23.94 -2.58 -11.28
C PHE A 904 -23.09 -3.73 -10.68
N GLN A 905 -23.68 -4.53 -9.80
CA GLN A 905 -23.00 -5.63 -9.12
C GLN A 905 -21.68 -5.19 -8.48
N THR A 906 -21.66 -4.00 -7.88
CA THR A 906 -20.51 -3.44 -7.22
C THR A 906 -20.60 -3.65 -5.70
N PRO A 907 -19.49 -4.04 -5.02
CA PRO A 907 -19.50 -4.23 -3.58
C PRO A 907 -19.60 -2.89 -2.83
N PHE A 908 -20.05 -2.98 -1.58
CA PHE A 908 -20.02 -1.85 -0.65
C PHE A 908 -18.66 -1.78 0.00
N GLU A 909 -17.74 -1.09 -0.65
CA GLU A 909 -16.35 -0.91 -0.25
C GLU A 909 -16.10 0.46 0.38
N PHE A 910 -14.87 0.68 0.84
CA PHE A 910 -14.45 1.94 1.44
C PHE A 910 -14.78 3.17 0.57
N MET A 911 -14.58 3.09 -0.74
CA MET A 911 -14.91 4.19 -1.67
C MET A 911 -16.42 4.41 -1.80
N ALA A 912 -17.24 3.37 -1.70
CA ALA A 912 -18.70 3.50 -1.67
C ALA A 912 -19.19 4.22 -0.40
N ILE A 913 -18.54 3.97 0.76
CA ILE A 913 -18.83 4.68 2.01
C ILE A 913 -18.55 6.18 1.85
N LEU A 914 -17.42 6.55 1.24
CA LEU A 914 -17.09 7.95 0.96
C LEU A 914 -18.11 8.59 -0.01
N GLY A 915 -18.51 7.85 -1.04
CA GLY A 915 -19.58 8.26 -1.95
C GLY A 915 -20.92 8.51 -1.23
N PHE A 916 -21.25 7.65 -0.28
CA PHE A 916 -22.47 7.79 0.53
C PHE A 916 -22.44 9.02 1.44
N LEU A 917 -21.29 9.28 2.11
CA LEU A 917 -21.13 10.49 2.93
C LEU A 917 -21.23 11.76 2.07
N SER A 918 -20.58 11.77 0.90
CA SER A 918 -20.68 12.84 -0.09
C SER A 918 -22.10 13.11 -0.54
N LEU A 919 -22.84 12.03 -0.83
CA LEU A 919 -24.22 12.10 -1.25
C LEU A 919 -25.13 12.79 -0.22
N ILE A 920 -24.94 12.50 1.08
CA ILE A 920 -25.65 13.18 2.16
C ILE A 920 -25.40 14.70 2.08
N GLY A 921 -24.16 15.13 1.90
CA GLY A 921 -23.80 16.55 1.75
C GLY A 921 -24.47 17.22 0.55
N MET A 922 -24.50 16.53 -0.60
CA MET A 922 -25.17 17.03 -1.81
C MET A 922 -26.69 17.14 -1.64
N MET A 923 -27.31 16.15 -0.96
CA MET A 923 -28.76 16.20 -0.65
C MET A 923 -29.11 17.37 0.27
N VAL A 924 -28.35 17.55 1.35
CA VAL A 924 -28.52 18.66 2.29
C VAL A 924 -28.37 20.01 1.58
N LYS A 925 -27.39 20.17 0.70
CA LYS A 925 -27.20 21.36 -0.13
C LYS A 925 -28.45 21.68 -0.98
N ASN A 926 -29.00 20.67 -1.68
CA ASN A 926 -30.19 20.81 -2.50
C ASN A 926 -31.44 21.15 -1.65
N ALA A 927 -31.55 20.55 -0.49
CA ALA A 927 -32.62 20.77 0.49
C ALA A 927 -32.59 22.22 1.03
N ILE A 928 -31.41 22.75 1.35
CA ILE A 928 -31.20 24.14 1.78
C ILE A 928 -31.81 25.12 0.79
N VAL A 929 -31.48 25.00 -0.50
CA VAL A 929 -31.96 25.91 -1.55
C VAL A 929 -33.48 25.88 -1.69
N LEU A 930 -34.10 24.70 -1.51
CA LEU A 930 -35.54 24.55 -1.60
C LEU A 930 -36.27 25.15 -0.38
N VAL A 931 -35.76 24.90 0.83
CA VAL A 931 -36.35 25.42 2.08
C VAL A 931 -36.19 26.94 2.17
N ASP A 932 -35.02 27.49 1.79
CA ASP A 932 -34.81 28.93 1.76
C ASP A 932 -35.76 29.65 0.81
N GLN A 933 -36.02 29.08 -0.38
CA GLN A 933 -37.00 29.61 -1.34
C GLN A 933 -38.41 29.58 -0.77
N ALA A 934 -38.82 28.48 -0.11
CA ALA A 934 -40.14 28.38 0.49
C ALA A 934 -40.32 29.44 1.60
N ASP A 935 -39.31 29.61 2.46
CA ASP A 935 -39.31 30.67 3.48
C ASP A 935 -39.32 32.09 2.91
N ALA A 936 -38.66 32.32 1.78
CA ALA A 936 -38.66 33.62 1.08
C ALA A 936 -40.06 33.96 0.56
N GLU A 937 -40.73 32.99 -0.12
CA GLU A 937 -42.08 33.20 -0.63
C GLU A 937 -43.14 33.38 0.48
N ILE A 938 -42.95 32.70 1.60
CA ILE A 938 -43.83 32.92 2.77
C ILE A 938 -43.57 34.31 3.38
N ARG A 939 -42.35 34.80 3.42
CA ARG A 939 -42.03 36.18 3.90
C ARG A 939 -42.58 37.27 2.99
N GLU A 940 -42.73 36.95 1.68
CA GLU A 940 -43.35 37.85 0.72
C GLU A 940 -44.91 37.87 0.83
N GLY A 941 -45.51 37.13 1.74
CA GLY A 941 -46.93 37.12 2.06
C GLY A 941 -47.77 36.09 1.34
N LYS A 942 -47.19 35.13 0.61
CA LYS A 942 -47.94 34.05 -0.01
C LYS A 942 -48.44 33.06 1.08
N GLN A 943 -49.63 32.46 0.83
CA GLN A 943 -50.12 31.35 1.70
C GLN A 943 -49.11 30.20 1.68
N ALA A 944 -48.77 29.67 2.82
CA ALA A 944 -47.72 28.63 2.98
C ALA A 944 -47.96 27.39 2.08
N TYR A 945 -49.20 26.96 1.84
CA TYR A 945 -49.52 25.85 0.94
C TYR A 945 -49.05 26.11 -0.50
N PHE A 946 -49.39 27.29 -1.07
CA PHE A 946 -48.98 27.65 -2.42
C PHE A 946 -47.49 28.04 -2.50
N ALA A 947 -46.97 28.69 -1.47
CA ALA A 947 -45.54 29.05 -1.39
C ALA A 947 -44.64 27.80 -1.47
N ILE A 948 -45.00 26.72 -0.78
CA ILE A 948 -44.25 25.46 -0.81
C ILE A 948 -44.30 24.83 -2.22
N ILE A 949 -45.45 24.82 -2.86
CA ILE A 949 -45.60 24.26 -4.21
C ILE A 949 -44.85 25.12 -5.24
N ASP A 950 -45.00 26.44 -5.17
CA ASP A 950 -44.35 27.35 -6.13
C ASP A 950 -42.82 27.33 -5.94
N ALA A 951 -42.34 27.30 -4.71
CA ALA A 951 -40.93 27.13 -4.41
C ALA A 951 -40.36 25.82 -4.96
N ALA A 952 -41.06 24.71 -4.76
CA ALA A 952 -40.65 23.40 -5.29
C ALA A 952 -40.64 23.42 -6.83
N VAL A 953 -41.62 24.00 -7.48
CA VAL A 953 -41.70 24.08 -8.93
C VAL A 953 -40.60 25.01 -9.50
N SER A 954 -40.40 26.19 -8.89
CA SER A 954 -39.36 27.16 -9.34
C SER A 954 -37.96 26.61 -9.20
N ARG A 955 -37.66 25.84 -8.14
CA ARG A 955 -36.34 25.27 -7.88
C ARG A 955 -36.11 23.90 -8.49
N ALA A 956 -37.15 23.23 -9.01
CA ALA A 956 -37.02 21.92 -9.65
C ALA A 956 -35.99 21.93 -10.80
N ARG A 957 -36.05 22.96 -11.67
CA ARG A 957 -35.12 23.06 -12.82
C ARG A 957 -33.64 23.20 -12.40
N PRO A 958 -33.23 24.17 -11.55
CA PRO A 958 -31.84 24.26 -11.09
C PRO A 958 -31.35 23.00 -10.35
N VAL A 959 -32.18 22.42 -9.48
CA VAL A 959 -31.83 21.22 -8.69
C VAL A 959 -31.65 20.01 -9.60
N LEU A 960 -32.55 19.76 -10.56
CA LEU A 960 -32.40 18.69 -11.54
C LEU A 960 -31.17 18.89 -12.43
N LEU A 961 -30.92 20.12 -12.88
CA LEU A 961 -29.75 20.43 -13.70
C LEU A 961 -28.45 20.19 -12.95
N GLY A 962 -28.34 20.64 -11.69
CA GLY A 962 -27.19 20.36 -10.83
C GLY A 962 -26.99 18.86 -10.58
N ALA A 963 -28.06 18.12 -10.35
CA ALA A 963 -27.98 16.66 -10.22
C ALA A 963 -27.49 16.01 -11.53
N PHE A 964 -28.03 16.37 -12.69
CA PHE A 964 -27.60 15.83 -13.98
C PHE A 964 -26.16 16.17 -14.33
N THR A 965 -25.74 17.42 -14.07
CA THR A 965 -24.33 17.80 -14.29
C THR A 965 -23.39 17.02 -13.41
N THR A 966 -23.76 16.72 -12.15
CA THR A 966 -22.96 15.91 -11.23
C THR A 966 -22.95 14.45 -11.67
N ILE A 967 -24.10 13.85 -11.97
CA ILE A 967 -24.23 12.45 -12.41
C ILE A 967 -23.38 12.23 -13.67
N LEU A 968 -23.53 13.07 -14.67
CA LEU A 968 -22.79 12.92 -15.93
C LEU A 968 -21.31 13.33 -15.81
N GLY A 969 -20.99 14.28 -14.93
CA GLY A 969 -19.62 14.68 -14.65
C GLY A 969 -18.77 13.61 -13.97
N VAL A 970 -19.42 12.76 -13.15
CA VAL A 970 -18.77 11.63 -12.47
C VAL A 970 -18.76 10.36 -13.34
N ALA A 971 -19.54 10.31 -14.43
CA ALA A 971 -19.64 9.13 -15.29
C ALA A 971 -18.30 8.59 -15.84
N PRO A 972 -17.30 9.40 -16.20
CA PRO A 972 -15.99 8.89 -16.61
C PRO A 972 -15.31 8.01 -15.56
N LEU A 973 -15.57 8.21 -14.26
CA LEU A 973 -15.03 7.41 -13.17
C LEU A 973 -15.60 5.99 -13.07
N LEU A 974 -16.65 5.67 -13.81
CA LEU A 974 -17.19 4.28 -13.89
C LEU A 974 -16.21 3.29 -14.49
N VAL A 975 -15.27 3.77 -15.31
CA VAL A 975 -14.24 2.94 -15.96
C VAL A 975 -13.06 2.68 -15.03
N ASP A 976 -12.84 3.55 -14.05
CA ASP A 976 -11.75 3.42 -13.07
C ASP A 976 -12.17 2.49 -11.91
N PRO A 977 -11.50 1.35 -11.69
CA PRO A 977 -11.88 0.39 -10.64
C PRO A 977 -11.90 1.00 -9.25
N PHE A 978 -10.95 1.91 -8.95
CA PHE A 978 -10.84 2.52 -7.63
C PHE A 978 -12.03 3.42 -7.29
N PHE A 979 -12.53 4.17 -8.29
CA PHE A 979 -13.65 5.10 -8.09
C PHE A 979 -15.00 4.55 -8.51
N LYS A 980 -15.07 3.37 -9.14
CA LYS A 980 -16.31 2.80 -9.70
C LYS A 980 -17.43 2.71 -8.66
N SER A 981 -17.16 2.12 -7.49
CA SER A 981 -18.15 1.94 -6.43
C SER A 981 -18.66 3.28 -5.87
N MET A 982 -17.77 4.26 -5.73
CA MET A 982 -18.12 5.63 -5.35
C MET A 982 -18.92 6.34 -6.43
N ALA A 983 -18.53 6.21 -7.71
CA ALA A 983 -19.23 6.81 -8.83
C ALA A 983 -20.67 6.28 -8.94
N VAL A 984 -20.86 4.96 -8.86
CA VAL A 984 -22.18 4.32 -8.84
C VAL A 984 -23.02 4.83 -7.65
N THR A 985 -22.42 4.89 -6.46
CA THR A 985 -23.08 5.38 -5.25
C THR A 985 -23.56 6.82 -5.41
N ILE A 986 -22.70 7.71 -5.94
CA ILE A 986 -23.05 9.12 -6.17
C ILE A 986 -24.09 9.26 -7.28
N MET A 987 -23.91 8.60 -8.42
CA MET A 987 -24.79 8.74 -9.58
C MET A 987 -26.21 8.27 -9.29
N PHE A 988 -26.36 7.04 -8.83
CA PHE A 988 -27.69 6.48 -8.52
C PHE A 988 -28.26 7.07 -7.24
N GLY A 989 -27.41 7.26 -6.24
CA GLY A 989 -27.80 7.94 -5.01
C GLY A 989 -28.37 9.33 -5.29
N LEU A 990 -27.67 10.16 -6.06
CA LEU A 990 -28.10 11.52 -6.38
C LEU A 990 -29.35 11.54 -7.29
N LEU A 991 -29.44 10.61 -8.24
CA LEU A 991 -30.62 10.49 -9.12
C LEU A 991 -31.89 10.27 -8.31
N PHE A 992 -31.91 9.20 -7.50
CA PHE A 992 -33.08 8.89 -6.67
C PHE A 992 -33.29 9.89 -5.55
N ALA A 993 -32.23 10.32 -4.91
CA ALA A 993 -32.29 11.33 -3.87
C ALA A 993 -32.85 12.67 -4.36
N THR A 994 -32.48 13.12 -5.54
CA THR A 994 -33.03 14.37 -6.11
C THR A 994 -34.53 14.27 -6.37
N ILE A 995 -34.99 13.15 -6.96
CA ILE A 995 -36.41 12.92 -7.20
C ILE A 995 -37.15 12.88 -5.85
N LEU A 996 -36.62 12.15 -4.87
CA LEU A 996 -37.24 12.04 -3.55
C LEU A 996 -37.24 13.40 -2.82
N THR A 997 -36.14 14.14 -2.85
CA THR A 997 -36.01 15.43 -2.18
C THR A 997 -37.03 16.44 -2.64
N LEU A 998 -37.32 16.48 -3.96
CA LEU A 998 -38.35 17.35 -4.55
C LEU A 998 -39.78 17.00 -4.06
N VAL A 999 -39.99 15.80 -3.51
CA VAL A 999 -41.28 15.35 -2.93
C VAL A 999 -41.25 15.38 -1.41
N VAL A 1000 -40.16 14.91 -0.79
CA VAL A 1000 -40.01 14.74 0.66
C VAL A 1000 -39.94 16.08 1.40
N ILE A 1001 -39.18 17.06 0.87
CA ILE A 1001 -39.04 18.37 1.53
C ILE A 1001 -40.39 19.10 1.60
N PRO A 1002 -41.14 19.28 0.51
CA PRO A 1002 -42.48 19.88 0.57
C PRO A 1002 -43.40 19.18 1.58
N LEU A 1003 -43.37 17.85 1.61
CA LEU A 1003 -44.17 17.05 2.52
C LEU A 1003 -43.79 17.27 4.00
N PHE A 1004 -42.51 17.12 4.33
CA PHE A 1004 -42.04 17.26 5.71
C PHE A 1004 -42.14 18.71 6.18
N TYR A 1005 -41.89 19.70 5.33
CA TYR A 1005 -42.14 21.11 5.63
C TYR A 1005 -43.62 21.32 5.99
N ALA A 1006 -44.57 20.81 5.18
CA ALA A 1006 -45.98 20.95 5.44
C ALA A 1006 -46.45 20.22 6.72
N VAL A 1007 -45.83 19.09 7.07
CA VAL A 1007 -46.09 18.34 8.32
C VAL A 1007 -45.55 19.06 9.55
N LEU A 1008 -44.25 19.44 9.55
CA LEU A 1008 -43.59 20.06 10.71
C LEU A 1008 -44.13 21.47 11.04
N PHE A 1009 -44.46 22.26 9.97
CA PHE A 1009 -45.03 23.61 10.12
C PHE A 1009 -46.54 23.61 10.22
N ARG A 1010 -47.20 22.40 10.23
CA ARG A 1010 -48.64 22.23 10.33
C ARG A 1010 -49.43 23.06 9.32
N VAL A 1011 -48.95 23.17 8.08
CA VAL A 1011 -49.59 23.95 7.02
C VAL A 1011 -50.97 23.40 6.73
N LYS A 1012 -52.01 24.27 6.71
CA LYS A 1012 -53.37 23.84 6.38
C LYS A 1012 -53.51 23.61 4.88
N VAL A 1013 -54.21 22.53 4.51
CA VAL A 1013 -54.51 22.27 3.08
C VAL A 1013 -55.47 23.35 2.62
N ALA A 1014 -55.08 24.10 1.57
CA ALA A 1014 -56.01 25.04 0.95
C ALA A 1014 -57.03 24.25 0.08
N LYS A 1015 -58.27 24.46 0.29
CA LYS A 1015 -59.28 23.98 -0.66
C LYS A 1015 -59.14 24.77 -1.94
N VAL A 1016 -58.74 24.11 -3.03
CA VAL A 1016 -58.68 24.67 -4.39
C VAL A 1016 -60.07 24.85 -4.92
#